data_b52da42416502fbe4091497402ef9125
#
_entry.id   b52da42416502fbe4091497402ef9125
#
_cell.length_a   1.000
_cell.length_b   1.000
_cell.length_c   1.000
_cell.angle_alpha   90.00
_cell.angle_beta   90.00
_cell.angle_gamma   90.00
#
_symmetry.space_group_name_H-M   'P 1'
#
loop_
_entity.id
_entity.type
_entity.pdbx_description
1 polymer ?
#
loop_
_entity_poly.entity_id
_entity_poly.type
_entity_poly.pdbx_seq_one_letter_code
_entity_poly.pdbx_strand_id
1 'polypeptide(L)'
;MRRVPLFLLCWLLVPAGAGAQGGRYDAAGSDEVRYRLTRTADALEIDVLGAGVDRPDQAVFMAVGNNRGSGAALVPGGEGEGAAVWLPFAADLLVVARTTADGLDKTVRRWQQTQWGPPEKADPAFTAAAEPARLRLRLTDQLLGRADRLELAIYLKDLAADNGNGRLYGALDRATPSGPGDRTIRHYVVAERGKSGTTFRRAGRTDPGASKVRIYQLLPRLFGNTNETRQPNGTIGENGTGKFSDLDDTALGELQAMGFTHLWLTGVLQQATATDYADIGEPADDPDLLKGLAGSPYAIRDYFDVSPDYAEDPAQRRGEFKALIDRIHARGMKVLIDFVPNHVARSYNSTVKPGLTFGAKDDRTKFFDPKNNFFYLAGEVEIEGEGPPLRLPTVDGNGRATSPTVQVAGGGDGLFDGEMEFGRVTGNDVISWSPGADTWYETVKLNYGYDFTDPEKATRHYPHGARTGLPVPDTWKKMDEVIAHWQEAGVDGFRADMAHMVPPEFWRWLIGRSRERNPEVLWVAEAYDDDDAKVPGGYPRFAEVTQGAVMPELLEAGFDAVYDDPSYDALKEIYDGTGTANDLDAVRGMPFLFDNALRYAENHDEVRLAAPSEWGGAGMNVGRPVSALLFGLSRGPVMVYHGQEVGEPALGAEGFGRDDARTTIYDYWSMPEFVKWVNGGKFDGGGLSEEQLSLREFYRRLLAAVDEPAFRDGDFYPLNPDNLDNEGYGRVGSGSPGHWLYSYLRHDAVTGQRVLVVVNLHPAETLREVRIRLPRRALRFLGWDALAGSDTVPVFARDRLGSVPAGIAEIACTPGEMENPGLPIKELQPLSAAYYELSSPASP
;
A
#
# COMPACT_ATOMS: atom_id res chain seq x y z
N MET A 1 -40.96 -48.58 22.19
CA MET A 1 -40.97 -47.35 22.97
C MET A 1 -39.71 -47.32 23.87
N ARG A 2 -38.68 -46.68 23.44
CA ARG A 2 -37.51 -46.33 24.27
C ARG A 2 -37.28 -44.83 24.10
N ARG A 3 -37.36 -44.14 25.23
CA ARG A 3 -37.17 -42.67 25.34
C ARG A 3 -35.70 -42.33 25.19
N VAL A 4 -35.38 -41.40 24.28
CA VAL A 4 -34.10 -40.73 24.19
C VAL A 4 -34.18 -39.50 25.07
N PRO A 5 -33.22 -39.17 25.93
CA PRO A 5 -33.24 -37.93 26.69
C PRO A 5 -32.79 -36.77 25.81
N LEU A 6 -33.61 -35.75 25.80
CA LEU A 6 -33.35 -34.45 25.21
C LEU A 6 -32.34 -33.69 26.10
N PHE A 7 -31.09 -33.58 25.70
CA PHE A 7 -30.17 -32.65 26.32
C PHE A 7 -30.45 -31.25 25.81
N LEU A 8 -31.02 -30.42 26.68
CA LEU A 8 -31.17 -28.99 26.48
C LEU A 8 -29.78 -28.35 26.53
N LEU A 9 -29.20 -27.97 25.40
CA LEU A 9 -28.01 -27.12 25.33
C LEU A 9 -28.47 -25.66 25.51
N CYS A 10 -28.25 -25.12 26.69
CA CYS A 10 -28.33 -23.68 26.93
C CYS A 10 -27.26 -22.96 26.06
N TRP A 11 -27.71 -22.23 25.11
CA TRP A 11 -26.92 -21.30 24.33
C TRP A 11 -26.60 -20.08 25.21
N LEU A 12 -25.41 -20.01 25.74
CA LEU A 12 -24.85 -18.76 26.22
C LEU A 12 -24.32 -17.99 24.99
N LEU A 13 -25.04 -17.00 24.57
CA LEU A 13 -24.55 -15.93 23.68
C LEU A 13 -23.39 -15.23 24.43
N VAL A 14 -22.17 -15.45 23.99
CA VAL A 14 -21.02 -14.65 24.42
C VAL A 14 -21.00 -13.40 23.53
N PRO A 15 -21.12 -12.18 24.09
CA PRO A 15 -21.02 -10.97 23.30
C PRO A 15 -19.60 -10.83 22.73
N ALA A 16 -19.50 -10.39 21.49
CA ALA A 16 -18.24 -9.97 20.90
C ALA A 16 -17.70 -8.80 21.75
N GLY A 17 -16.57 -8.99 22.42
CA GLY A 17 -15.90 -7.92 23.17
C GLY A 17 -15.56 -8.20 24.63
N ALA A 18 -15.58 -9.44 25.12
CA ALA A 18 -15.14 -9.75 26.48
C ALA A 18 -13.65 -10.06 26.51
N GLY A 19 -12.82 -9.13 26.96
CA GLY A 19 -11.44 -9.38 27.36
C GLY A 19 -11.43 -10.39 28.52
N ALA A 20 -10.85 -11.58 28.30
CA ALA A 20 -10.82 -12.64 29.30
C ALA A 20 -9.78 -12.32 30.38
N GLN A 21 -10.24 -12.11 31.61
CA GLN A 21 -9.38 -12.17 32.80
C GLN A 21 -9.09 -13.64 33.13
N GLY A 22 -7.82 -14.01 33.21
CA GLY A 22 -7.42 -15.30 33.76
C GLY A 22 -6.84 -16.31 32.78
N GLY A 23 -6.18 -15.92 31.70
CA GLY A 23 -5.37 -16.84 30.88
C GLY A 23 -6.15 -17.79 29.98
N ARG A 24 -7.42 -17.52 29.69
CA ARG A 24 -8.26 -18.31 28.79
C ARG A 24 -8.98 -17.40 27.78
N TYR A 25 -9.02 -17.83 26.53
CA TYR A 25 -9.70 -17.17 25.43
C TYR A 25 -10.51 -18.20 24.62
N ASP A 26 -11.81 -17.98 24.50
CA ASP A 26 -12.71 -18.80 23.68
C ASP A 26 -13.09 -17.96 22.43
N ALA A 27 -12.82 -18.48 21.25
CA ALA A 27 -13.08 -17.82 19.97
C ALA A 27 -13.85 -18.70 18.99
N ALA A 28 -14.58 -18.06 18.09
CA ALA A 28 -15.17 -18.74 16.95
C ALA A 28 -14.25 -18.62 15.75
N GLY A 29 -14.10 -19.71 15.01
CA GLY A 29 -13.51 -19.70 13.67
C GLY A 29 -14.59 -19.67 12.59
N SER A 30 -14.18 -19.62 11.33
CA SER A 30 -15.07 -19.86 10.20
C SER A 30 -15.53 -21.34 10.14
N ASP A 31 -16.57 -21.63 9.38
CA ASP A 31 -17.04 -23.01 9.11
C ASP A 31 -17.35 -23.85 10.37
N GLU A 32 -17.96 -23.27 11.40
CA GLU A 32 -18.37 -23.91 12.66
C GLU A 32 -17.20 -24.40 13.55
N VAL A 33 -15.97 -24.05 13.22
CA VAL A 33 -14.82 -24.34 14.07
C VAL A 33 -14.78 -23.38 15.26
N ARG A 34 -14.40 -23.89 16.42
CA ARG A 34 -14.22 -23.10 17.64
C ARG A 34 -12.85 -23.36 18.25
N TYR A 35 -12.33 -22.35 18.88
CA TYR A 35 -11.02 -22.39 19.51
C TYR A 35 -11.13 -22.05 21.00
N ARG A 36 -10.34 -22.76 21.80
CA ARG A 36 -10.09 -22.39 23.18
C ARG A 36 -8.59 -22.35 23.39
N LEU A 37 -8.09 -21.17 23.71
CA LEU A 37 -6.70 -20.95 24.04
C LEU A 37 -6.56 -20.78 25.56
N THR A 38 -5.62 -21.48 26.17
CA THR A 38 -5.34 -21.39 27.58
C THR A 38 -3.83 -21.26 27.78
N ARG A 39 -3.39 -20.20 28.44
CA ARG A 39 -2.00 -20.01 28.82
C ARG A 39 -1.78 -20.51 30.23
N THR A 40 -0.98 -21.57 30.37
CA THR A 40 -0.52 -22.08 31.65
C THR A 40 0.82 -21.44 32.06
N ALA A 41 1.38 -21.84 33.19
CA ALA A 41 2.67 -21.32 33.64
C ALA A 41 3.83 -21.68 32.72
N ASP A 42 3.72 -22.76 31.95
CA ASP A 42 4.79 -23.35 31.14
C ASP A 42 4.44 -23.66 29.70
N ALA A 43 3.17 -23.45 29.31
CA ALA A 43 2.70 -23.77 27.94
C ALA A 43 1.52 -22.93 27.46
N LEU A 44 1.29 -22.93 26.17
CA LEU A 44 0.06 -22.52 25.49
C LEU A 44 -0.69 -23.81 25.08
N GLU A 45 -1.91 -23.98 25.56
CA GLU A 45 -2.82 -25.06 25.20
C GLU A 45 -3.93 -24.55 24.29
N ILE A 46 -4.21 -25.27 23.21
CA ILE A 46 -5.22 -24.92 22.23
C ILE A 46 -6.11 -26.14 22.02
N ASP A 47 -7.41 -25.97 22.26
CA ASP A 47 -8.44 -26.89 21.80
C ASP A 47 -9.06 -26.35 20.50
N VAL A 48 -9.01 -27.13 19.44
CA VAL A 48 -9.71 -26.91 18.19
C VAL A 48 -10.93 -27.81 18.17
N LEU A 49 -12.12 -27.27 18.08
CA LEU A 49 -13.40 -27.95 18.24
C LEU A 49 -14.24 -27.76 16.98
N GLY A 50 -14.75 -28.84 16.38
CA GLY A 50 -15.61 -28.76 15.22
C GLY A 50 -15.79 -30.11 14.53
N ALA A 51 -16.85 -30.26 13.76
CA ALA A 51 -17.09 -31.48 13.00
C ALA A 51 -16.04 -31.63 11.91
N GLY A 52 -15.25 -32.70 11.98
CA GLY A 52 -14.28 -33.07 10.94
C GLY A 52 -12.85 -32.61 11.19
N VAL A 53 -12.55 -31.90 12.29
CA VAL A 53 -11.16 -31.55 12.63
C VAL A 53 -10.25 -32.77 12.87
N ASP A 54 -10.85 -33.93 13.13
CA ASP A 54 -10.23 -35.22 13.37
C ASP A 54 -10.25 -36.16 12.15
N ARG A 55 -10.72 -35.68 10.98
CA ARG A 55 -10.77 -36.51 9.76
C ARG A 55 -9.39 -36.64 9.11
N PRO A 56 -9.14 -37.76 8.42
CA PRO A 56 -8.00 -37.88 7.52
C PRO A 56 -7.99 -36.73 6.51
N ASP A 57 -6.78 -36.30 6.11
CA ASP A 57 -6.54 -35.18 5.21
C ASP A 57 -6.87 -33.78 5.75
N GLN A 58 -7.30 -33.67 7.01
CA GLN A 58 -7.39 -32.39 7.70
C GLN A 58 -6.10 -32.08 8.46
N ALA A 59 -5.66 -30.84 8.38
CA ALA A 59 -4.51 -30.38 9.14
C ALA A 59 -4.81 -29.06 9.83
N VAL A 60 -4.40 -28.93 11.08
CA VAL A 60 -4.39 -27.67 11.83
C VAL A 60 -3.02 -27.06 11.72
N PHE A 61 -2.98 -25.82 11.29
CA PHE A 61 -1.79 -24.99 11.20
C PHE A 61 -1.87 -23.91 12.27
N MET A 62 -0.77 -23.70 12.98
CA MET A 62 -0.63 -22.59 13.89
C MET A 62 0.68 -21.87 13.61
N ALA A 63 0.57 -20.63 13.17
CA ALA A 63 1.69 -19.72 13.02
C ALA A 63 1.83 -18.87 14.28
N VAL A 64 3.05 -18.70 14.76
CA VAL A 64 3.38 -17.96 15.98
C VAL A 64 4.47 -16.94 15.68
N GLY A 65 4.19 -15.68 15.97
CA GLY A 65 5.17 -14.59 16.03
C GLY A 65 5.51 -14.28 17.49
N ASN A 66 6.78 -14.08 17.79
CA ASN A 66 7.26 -13.77 19.14
C ASN A 66 7.79 -12.34 19.28
N ASN A 67 7.50 -11.48 18.33
CA ASN A 67 7.84 -10.05 18.28
C ASN A 67 9.35 -9.74 18.39
N ARG A 68 10.20 -10.63 17.87
CA ARG A 68 11.66 -10.43 17.87
C ARG A 68 12.22 -9.82 16.58
N GLY A 69 11.34 -9.29 15.70
CA GLY A 69 11.72 -8.62 14.46
C GLY A 69 12.30 -9.53 13.35
N SER A 70 12.25 -10.85 13.56
CA SER A 70 12.57 -11.85 12.54
C SER A 70 11.36 -12.74 12.33
N GLY A 71 11.03 -13.06 11.11
CA GLY A 71 9.87 -13.89 10.81
C GLY A 71 9.40 -13.67 9.38
N ALA A 72 8.45 -14.47 8.93
CA ALA A 72 7.86 -14.33 7.63
C ALA A 72 6.33 -14.24 7.71
N ALA A 73 5.76 -13.33 6.94
CA ALA A 73 4.32 -13.24 6.75
C ALA A 73 3.79 -14.33 5.80
N LEU A 74 4.65 -14.90 4.96
CA LEU A 74 4.31 -16.05 4.10
C LEU A 74 4.71 -17.36 4.78
N VAL A 75 3.72 -18.19 5.09
CA VAL A 75 3.93 -19.53 5.63
C VAL A 75 3.92 -20.53 4.48
N PRO A 76 4.97 -21.35 4.31
CA PRO A 76 5.07 -22.28 3.19
C PRO A 76 3.97 -23.33 3.23
N GLY A 77 3.52 -23.72 2.02
CA GLY A 77 2.90 -25.02 1.84
C GLY A 77 4.03 -26.02 1.58
N GLY A 78 4.26 -26.96 2.48
CA GLY A 78 5.22 -28.05 2.25
C GLY A 78 4.66 -29.15 1.38
N GLU A 79 5.51 -30.11 1.01
CA GLU A 79 5.09 -31.33 0.32
C GLU A 79 3.98 -32.02 1.13
N GLY A 80 2.78 -32.12 0.57
CA GLY A 80 1.59 -32.62 1.26
C GLY A 80 0.92 -31.71 2.28
N GLU A 81 1.33 -30.43 2.38
CA GLU A 81 0.73 -29.42 3.26
C GLU A 81 -0.12 -28.38 2.49
N GLY A 82 -0.24 -28.54 1.18
CA GLY A 82 -0.98 -27.61 0.31
C GLY A 82 -0.21 -26.31 0.06
N ALA A 83 -0.84 -25.32 -0.54
CA ALA A 83 -0.18 -24.10 -0.92
C ALA A 83 0.08 -23.14 0.26
N ALA A 84 0.98 -22.20 0.07
CA ALA A 84 1.38 -21.19 1.05
C ALA A 84 0.20 -20.32 1.53
N VAL A 85 0.31 -19.78 2.76
CA VAL A 85 -0.71 -18.95 3.40
C VAL A 85 -0.08 -17.66 3.90
N TRP A 86 -0.74 -16.54 3.63
CA TRP A 86 -0.34 -15.22 4.09
C TRP A 86 -0.91 -14.89 5.46
N LEU A 87 -0.06 -14.32 6.32
CA LEU A 87 -0.39 -13.92 7.67
C LEU A 87 -0.40 -12.40 7.83
N PRO A 88 -1.15 -11.84 8.77
CA PRO A 88 -1.13 -10.41 9.07
C PRO A 88 0.05 -9.97 9.97
N PHE A 89 0.95 -10.88 10.30
CA PHE A 89 2.15 -10.64 11.12
C PHE A 89 3.30 -11.55 10.68
N ALA A 90 4.53 -11.23 11.08
CA ALA A 90 5.70 -12.06 10.82
C ALA A 90 5.81 -13.22 11.81
N ALA A 91 5.67 -14.46 11.33
CA ALA A 91 5.75 -15.67 12.16
C ALA A 91 7.16 -16.25 12.20
N ASP A 92 7.61 -16.65 13.39
CA ASP A 92 8.90 -17.31 13.63
C ASP A 92 8.80 -18.83 13.70
N LEU A 93 7.60 -19.32 13.99
CA LEU A 93 7.32 -20.71 14.23
C LEU A 93 6.03 -21.11 13.52
N LEU A 94 6.08 -22.21 12.79
CA LEU A 94 4.90 -22.90 12.25
C LEU A 94 4.79 -24.28 12.87
N VAL A 95 3.65 -24.56 13.44
CA VAL A 95 3.30 -25.87 14.01
C VAL A 95 2.16 -26.45 13.19
N VAL A 96 2.31 -27.69 12.76
CA VAL A 96 1.30 -28.42 12.00
C VAL A 96 0.94 -29.73 12.70
N ALA A 97 -0.35 -29.97 12.89
CA ALA A 97 -0.88 -31.25 13.34
C ALA A 97 -1.84 -31.80 12.28
N ARG A 98 -1.49 -32.91 11.65
CA ARG A 98 -2.26 -33.58 10.60
C ARG A 98 -2.80 -34.91 11.06
N THR A 99 -4.09 -35.15 10.91
CA THR A 99 -4.72 -36.44 11.12
C THR A 99 -4.48 -37.33 9.89
N THR A 100 -3.94 -38.52 10.09
CA THR A 100 -3.68 -39.52 9.05
C THR A 100 -4.40 -40.83 9.39
N ALA A 101 -4.43 -41.76 8.44
CA ALA A 101 -5.01 -43.08 8.69
C ALA A 101 -4.29 -43.85 9.83
N ASP A 102 -3.01 -43.56 10.02
CA ASP A 102 -2.15 -44.23 11.03
C ASP A 102 -2.07 -43.48 12.37
N GLY A 103 -2.77 -42.33 12.48
CA GLY A 103 -2.78 -41.49 13.68
C GLY A 103 -2.51 -40.02 13.42
N LEU A 104 -1.88 -39.31 14.36
CA LEU A 104 -1.62 -37.90 14.30
C LEU A 104 -0.13 -37.62 13.98
N ASP A 105 0.13 -37.07 12.79
CA ASP A 105 1.45 -36.58 12.41
C ASP A 105 1.64 -35.13 12.90
N LYS A 106 2.86 -34.81 13.37
CA LYS A 106 3.20 -33.51 13.93
C LYS A 106 4.50 -33.01 13.37
N THR A 107 4.52 -31.76 12.91
CA THR A 107 5.72 -31.10 12.43
C THR A 107 5.86 -29.70 13.03
N VAL A 108 7.10 -29.26 13.15
CA VAL A 108 7.48 -27.91 13.56
C VAL A 108 8.44 -27.37 12.51
N ARG A 109 8.22 -26.15 12.07
CA ARG A 109 9.18 -25.40 11.22
C ARG A 109 9.56 -24.12 11.95
N ARG A 110 10.81 -23.73 11.84
CA ARG A 110 11.32 -22.46 12.37
C ARG A 110 11.80 -21.59 11.25
N TRP A 111 11.53 -20.30 11.37
CA TRP A 111 12.10 -19.32 10.48
C TRP A 111 13.60 -19.19 10.73
N GLN A 112 14.41 -19.30 9.67
CA GLN A 112 15.87 -19.28 9.71
C GLN A 112 16.42 -18.00 9.08
N GLN A 113 15.80 -16.86 9.43
CA GLN A 113 16.20 -15.49 9.06
C GLN A 113 15.96 -15.09 7.60
N THR A 114 15.99 -16.01 6.65
CA THR A 114 15.71 -15.75 5.23
C THR A 114 14.76 -16.77 4.61
N GLN A 115 14.57 -17.91 5.27
CA GLN A 115 13.69 -18.99 4.78
C GLN A 115 13.16 -19.84 5.92
N TRP A 116 12.08 -20.55 5.65
CA TRP A 116 11.60 -21.57 6.57
C TRP A 116 12.51 -22.80 6.56
N GLY A 117 12.91 -23.25 7.73
CA GLY A 117 13.62 -24.51 7.91
C GLY A 117 12.77 -25.72 7.45
N PRO A 118 13.42 -26.89 7.24
CA PRO A 118 12.71 -28.12 6.95
C PRO A 118 11.77 -28.51 8.11
N PRO A 119 10.71 -29.30 7.84
CA PRO A 119 9.83 -29.79 8.90
C PRO A 119 10.60 -30.73 9.85
N GLU A 120 10.63 -30.36 11.12
CA GLU A 120 11.19 -31.19 12.19
C GLU A 120 10.08 -32.08 12.76
N LYS A 121 10.22 -33.42 12.68
CA LYS A 121 9.26 -34.37 13.28
C LYS A 121 9.54 -34.49 14.78
N ALA A 122 8.45 -34.63 15.57
CA ALA A 122 8.48 -35.01 16.95
C ALA A 122 9.30 -34.10 17.91
N ASP A 123 9.21 -32.76 17.80
CA ASP A 123 9.69 -31.88 18.86
C ASP A 123 8.95 -32.22 20.17
N PRO A 124 9.64 -32.65 21.27
CA PRO A 124 8.99 -33.04 22.55
C PRO A 124 8.28 -31.83 23.20
N ALA A 125 8.66 -30.60 22.82
CA ALA A 125 8.02 -29.37 23.31
C ALA A 125 6.64 -29.12 22.69
N PHE A 126 6.27 -29.88 21.63
CA PHE A 126 4.97 -29.88 20.99
C PHE A 126 4.27 -31.20 21.14
N THR A 127 3.12 -31.23 21.83
CA THR A 127 2.25 -32.39 21.90
C THR A 127 0.89 -32.11 21.30
N ALA A 128 0.31 -33.11 20.65
CA ALA A 128 -1.03 -33.04 20.10
C ALA A 128 -1.79 -34.35 20.37
N ALA A 129 -3.11 -34.25 20.59
CA ALA A 129 -4.00 -35.38 20.76
C ALA A 129 -5.33 -35.13 20.02
N ALA A 130 -5.80 -36.14 19.29
CA ALA A 130 -7.09 -36.10 18.60
C ALA A 130 -8.13 -36.89 19.38
N GLU A 131 -9.30 -36.29 19.57
CA GLU A 131 -10.51 -36.90 20.13
C GLU A 131 -11.66 -36.62 19.10
N PRO A 132 -12.80 -37.34 19.15
CA PRO A 132 -13.91 -37.07 18.22
C PRO A 132 -14.32 -35.59 18.24
N ALA A 133 -14.26 -34.94 17.04
CA ALA A 133 -14.55 -33.53 16.86
C ALA A 133 -13.70 -32.56 17.70
N ARG A 134 -12.53 -32.99 18.17
CA ARG A 134 -11.62 -32.14 18.93
C ARG A 134 -10.16 -32.51 18.65
N LEU A 135 -9.35 -31.47 18.46
CA LEU A 135 -7.89 -31.61 18.44
C LEU A 135 -7.31 -30.72 19.54
N ARG A 136 -6.50 -31.30 20.42
CA ARG A 136 -5.79 -30.55 21.46
C ARG A 136 -4.32 -30.42 21.10
N LEU A 137 -3.80 -29.19 21.12
CA LEU A 137 -2.39 -28.86 20.92
C LEU A 137 -1.82 -28.26 22.21
N ARG A 138 -0.58 -28.61 22.55
CA ARG A 138 0.15 -28.02 23.67
C ARG A 138 1.58 -27.69 23.25
N LEU A 139 1.93 -26.41 23.38
CA LEU A 139 3.24 -25.85 23.04
C LEU A 139 3.89 -25.33 24.31
N THR A 140 5.05 -25.85 24.66
CA THR A 140 5.76 -25.41 25.87
C THR A 140 6.46 -24.07 25.65
N ASP A 141 6.76 -23.37 26.75
CA ASP A 141 7.56 -22.13 26.73
C ASP A 141 8.96 -22.32 26.12
N GLN A 142 9.48 -23.55 26.16
CA GLN A 142 10.74 -23.87 25.47
C GLN A 142 10.61 -23.73 23.98
N LEU A 143 9.51 -24.19 23.37
CA LEU A 143 9.22 -24.06 21.95
C LEU A 143 8.91 -22.59 21.56
N LEU A 144 8.13 -21.91 22.41
CA LEU A 144 7.67 -20.52 22.17
C LEU A 144 8.72 -19.45 22.51
N GLY A 145 9.92 -19.86 23.00
CA GLY A 145 11.03 -18.93 23.28
C GLY A 145 10.82 -18.06 24.53
N ARG A 146 9.87 -18.38 25.41
CA ARG A 146 9.52 -17.64 26.65
C ARG A 146 9.16 -16.16 26.38
N ALA A 147 8.55 -15.89 25.26
CA ALA A 147 8.12 -14.54 24.92
C ALA A 147 6.94 -14.09 25.80
N ASP A 148 6.96 -12.83 26.25
CA ASP A 148 5.87 -12.23 27.02
C ASP A 148 4.69 -11.86 26.11
N ARG A 149 4.94 -11.63 24.84
CA ARG A 149 3.93 -11.38 23.80
C ARG A 149 4.06 -12.41 22.68
N LEU A 150 2.94 -13.01 22.31
CA LEU A 150 2.83 -13.93 21.17
C LEU A 150 1.72 -13.45 20.24
N GLU A 151 1.96 -13.56 18.96
CA GLU A 151 0.97 -13.37 17.89
C GLU A 151 0.61 -14.75 17.33
N LEU A 152 -0.67 -15.06 17.22
CA LEU A 152 -1.16 -16.41 16.95
C LEU A 152 -2.20 -16.38 15.84
N ALA A 153 -1.89 -17.03 14.73
CA ALA A 153 -2.86 -17.35 13.69
C ALA A 153 -3.08 -18.87 13.67
N ILE A 154 -4.33 -19.30 13.76
CA ILE A 154 -4.71 -20.72 13.73
C ILE A 154 -5.74 -20.91 12.64
N TYR A 155 -5.52 -21.89 11.77
CA TYR A 155 -6.41 -22.21 10.66
C TYR A 155 -6.32 -23.69 10.32
N LEU A 156 -7.29 -24.18 9.56
CA LEU A 156 -7.31 -25.54 9.05
C LEU A 156 -7.14 -25.56 7.53
N LYS A 157 -6.58 -26.65 7.02
CA LYS A 157 -6.60 -26.98 5.61
C LYS A 157 -7.21 -28.35 5.39
N ASP A 158 -8.12 -28.43 4.41
CA ASP A 158 -8.53 -29.68 3.79
C ASP A 158 -7.55 -29.97 2.65
N LEU A 159 -6.59 -30.85 2.91
CA LEU A 159 -5.48 -31.13 2.00
C LEU A 159 -5.90 -31.93 0.77
N ALA A 160 -7.09 -32.58 0.80
CA ALA A 160 -7.64 -33.31 -0.34
C ALA A 160 -8.38 -32.38 -1.32
N ALA A 161 -8.73 -31.17 -0.89
CA ALA A 161 -9.44 -30.20 -1.69
C ALA A 161 -8.51 -29.45 -2.65
N ASP A 162 -9.09 -28.83 -3.69
CA ASP A 162 -8.40 -27.94 -4.62
C ASP A 162 -7.19 -28.58 -5.32
N ASN A 163 -7.39 -29.80 -5.87
CA ASN A 163 -6.37 -30.56 -6.59
C ASN A 163 -5.05 -30.75 -5.79
N GLY A 164 -5.13 -30.87 -4.48
CA GLY A 164 -3.97 -31.02 -3.60
C GLY A 164 -3.37 -29.70 -3.12
N ASN A 165 -3.87 -28.54 -3.57
CA ASN A 165 -3.45 -27.24 -3.05
C ASN A 165 -3.96 -26.98 -1.63
N GLY A 166 -5.01 -27.66 -1.21
CA GLY A 166 -5.61 -27.54 0.11
C GLY A 166 -6.55 -26.34 0.23
N ARG A 167 -7.79 -26.59 0.67
CA ARG A 167 -8.73 -25.52 0.98
C ARG A 167 -8.51 -25.01 2.39
N LEU A 168 -8.27 -23.71 2.55
CA LEU A 168 -8.19 -23.06 3.85
C LEU A 168 -9.61 -22.87 4.42
N TYR A 169 -9.81 -23.19 5.70
CA TYR A 169 -11.06 -22.97 6.42
C TYR A 169 -10.82 -22.86 7.93
N GLY A 170 -11.87 -22.55 8.69
CA GLY A 170 -11.83 -22.55 10.14
C GLY A 170 -10.84 -21.55 10.75
N ALA A 171 -10.43 -20.50 10.05
CA ALA A 171 -9.49 -19.53 10.58
C ALA A 171 -9.99 -18.89 11.88
N LEU A 172 -9.08 -18.71 12.83
CA LEU A 172 -9.36 -18.09 14.12
C LEU A 172 -9.97 -16.69 13.92
N ASP A 173 -10.97 -16.36 14.74
CA ASP A 173 -11.72 -15.10 14.70
C ASP A 173 -12.47 -14.80 13.38
N ARG A 174 -12.98 -15.84 12.74
CA ARG A 174 -13.91 -15.78 11.61
C ARG A 174 -13.42 -15.08 10.35
N ALA A 175 -12.13 -14.85 10.19
CA ALA A 175 -11.61 -14.38 8.92
C ALA A 175 -11.76 -15.49 7.86
N THR A 176 -12.89 -15.51 7.17
CA THR A 176 -13.12 -16.42 6.06
C THR A 176 -12.33 -15.94 4.85
N PRO A 177 -11.63 -16.83 4.13
CA PRO A 177 -11.11 -16.51 2.80
C PRO A 177 -12.22 -15.99 1.90
N SER A 178 -11.97 -14.91 1.16
CA SER A 178 -12.96 -14.24 0.32
C SER A 178 -13.41 -15.07 -0.91
N GLY A 179 -12.80 -16.25 -1.15
CA GLY A 179 -13.14 -17.13 -2.27
C GLY A 179 -12.29 -18.39 -2.32
N PRO A 180 -12.57 -19.29 -3.32
CA PRO A 180 -11.84 -20.53 -3.49
C PRO A 180 -10.42 -20.28 -3.91
N GLY A 181 -9.48 -20.00 -3.32
CA GLY A 181 -8.09 -19.64 -3.66
C GLY A 181 -7.52 -18.56 -2.78
N ASP A 182 -8.36 -17.85 -2.03
CA ASP A 182 -7.87 -16.91 -1.02
C ASP A 182 -7.17 -17.69 0.10
N ARG A 183 -5.93 -17.32 0.35
CA ARG A 183 -5.02 -17.96 1.32
C ARG A 183 -4.47 -16.96 2.31
N THR A 184 -5.21 -15.90 2.57
CA THR A 184 -4.82 -14.82 3.48
C THR A 184 -5.55 -14.95 4.81
N ILE A 185 -4.79 -14.99 5.90
CA ILE A 185 -5.33 -14.82 7.26
C ILE A 185 -5.31 -13.34 7.59
N ARG A 186 -6.47 -12.77 7.95
CA ARG A 186 -6.63 -11.32 8.18
C ARG A 186 -6.64 -10.96 9.66
N HIS A 187 -7.00 -11.90 10.51
CA HIS A 187 -7.09 -11.69 11.96
C HIS A 187 -6.25 -12.70 12.71
N TYR A 188 -5.77 -12.29 13.86
CA TYR A 188 -4.98 -13.11 14.74
C TYR A 188 -5.26 -12.76 16.21
N VAL A 189 -4.76 -13.54 17.13
CA VAL A 189 -4.87 -13.29 18.56
C VAL A 189 -3.50 -12.92 19.11
N VAL A 190 -3.46 -11.85 19.87
CA VAL A 190 -2.29 -11.46 20.66
C VAL A 190 -2.48 -11.99 22.08
N ALA A 191 -1.53 -12.78 22.56
CA ALA A 191 -1.44 -13.25 23.92
C ALA A 191 -0.30 -12.51 24.63
N GLU A 192 -0.62 -11.72 25.67
CA GLU A 192 0.36 -10.93 26.43
C GLU A 192 0.41 -11.39 27.89
N ARG A 193 1.60 -11.71 28.38
CA ARG A 193 1.85 -12.12 29.78
C ARG A 193 2.11 -10.88 30.63
N GLY A 194 1.16 -10.56 31.49
CA GLY A 194 1.27 -9.48 32.47
C GLY A 194 1.49 -9.98 33.89
N LYS A 195 1.65 -9.08 34.86
CA LYS A 195 1.83 -9.40 36.29
C LYS A 195 0.62 -10.13 36.88
N SER A 196 -0.58 -9.94 36.33
CA SER A 196 -1.84 -10.54 36.79
C SER A 196 -2.30 -11.77 35.98
N GLY A 197 -1.47 -12.27 35.06
CA GLY A 197 -1.80 -13.40 34.17
C GLY A 197 -1.66 -13.03 32.69
N THR A 198 -2.09 -13.92 31.81
CA THR A 198 -2.08 -13.68 30.35
C THR A 198 -3.41 -13.09 29.91
N THR A 199 -3.35 -12.02 29.19
CA THR A 199 -4.50 -11.43 28.47
C THR A 199 -4.46 -11.87 27.00
N PHE A 200 -5.63 -12.13 26.43
CA PHE A 200 -5.77 -12.41 25.01
C PHE A 200 -6.62 -11.31 24.39
N ARG A 201 -6.20 -10.80 23.24
CA ARG A 201 -7.01 -9.86 22.46
C ARG A 201 -6.99 -10.24 20.99
N ARG A 202 -8.08 -9.99 20.29
CA ARG A 202 -8.12 -10.05 18.85
C ARG A 202 -7.27 -8.90 18.32
N ALA A 203 -6.51 -9.17 17.28
CA ALA A 203 -5.79 -8.18 16.50
C ALA A 203 -5.98 -8.46 15.01
N GLY A 204 -5.88 -7.43 14.24
CA GLY A 204 -5.77 -7.47 12.79
C GLY A 204 -4.66 -6.51 12.42
N ARG A 205 -4.37 -6.37 11.17
CA ARG A 205 -3.40 -5.39 10.71
C ARG A 205 -3.83 -3.94 10.99
N THR A 206 -5.16 -3.73 11.13
CA THR A 206 -5.75 -2.50 11.66
C THR A 206 -6.45 -2.81 12.98
N ASP A 207 -6.27 -2.00 14.00
CA ASP A 207 -7.06 -2.09 15.23
C ASP A 207 -8.55 -1.98 14.87
N PRO A 208 -9.42 -2.92 15.31
CA PRO A 208 -10.84 -2.83 15.04
C PRO A 208 -11.40 -1.50 15.54
N GLY A 209 -11.93 -0.69 14.62
CA GLY A 209 -12.44 0.65 14.93
C GLY A 209 -11.48 1.81 14.65
N ALA A 210 -10.21 1.56 14.31
CA ALA A 210 -9.36 2.62 13.76
C ALA A 210 -9.88 3.08 12.38
N SER A 211 -9.88 4.36 12.12
CA SER A 211 -10.26 4.90 10.80
C SER A 211 -9.38 4.32 9.70
N LYS A 212 -9.98 4.02 8.55
CA LYS A 212 -9.22 3.68 7.35
C LYS A 212 -8.24 4.81 7.01
N VAL A 213 -7.01 4.47 6.65
CA VAL A 213 -6.01 5.47 6.23
C VAL A 213 -6.46 6.09 4.90
N ARG A 214 -6.70 7.40 4.92
CA ARG A 214 -7.13 8.21 3.77
C ARG A 214 -6.14 9.34 3.61
N ILE A 215 -5.29 9.23 2.59
CA ILE A 215 -4.16 10.11 2.32
C ILE A 215 -4.58 11.19 1.32
N TYR A 216 -4.26 12.44 1.61
CA TYR A 216 -4.23 13.50 0.63
C TYR A 216 -2.78 13.80 0.27
N GLN A 217 -2.39 13.47 -0.94
CA GLN A 217 -1.07 13.77 -1.48
C GLN A 217 -1.06 15.18 -2.04
N LEU A 218 -0.11 16.01 -1.62
CA LEU A 218 0.04 17.37 -2.16
C LEU A 218 1.52 17.74 -2.30
N LEU A 219 1.82 18.53 -3.32
CA LEU A 219 3.10 19.19 -3.48
C LEU A 219 2.96 20.64 -2.97
N PRO A 220 3.65 21.04 -1.87
CA PRO A 220 3.50 22.38 -1.30
C PRO A 220 3.74 23.51 -2.30
N ARG A 221 4.68 23.32 -3.23
CA ARG A 221 4.96 24.29 -4.30
C ARG A 221 3.73 24.70 -5.11
N LEU A 222 2.80 23.78 -5.32
CA LEU A 222 1.62 23.98 -6.14
C LEU A 222 0.38 24.30 -5.29
N PHE A 223 0.31 23.83 -4.04
CA PHE A 223 -0.93 23.81 -3.26
C PHE A 223 -1.52 25.22 -3.02
N GLY A 224 -0.72 26.17 -2.56
CA GLY A 224 -1.18 27.54 -2.30
C GLY A 224 -0.85 28.53 -3.41
N ASN A 225 -0.16 28.10 -4.45
CA ASN A 225 0.26 29.02 -5.53
C ASN A 225 -0.91 29.44 -6.39
N THR A 226 -1.32 30.68 -6.29
CA THR A 226 -2.40 31.31 -7.07
C THR A 226 -1.90 32.23 -8.18
N ASN A 227 -0.60 32.23 -8.48
CA ASN A 227 -0.03 33.03 -9.56
C ASN A 227 -0.46 32.45 -10.92
N GLU A 228 -1.11 33.25 -11.74
CA GLU A 228 -1.65 32.82 -13.05
C GLU A 228 -0.70 33.09 -14.24
N THR A 229 0.54 33.53 -13.98
CA THR A 229 1.52 33.81 -15.06
C THR A 229 1.83 32.56 -15.87
N ARG A 230 2.13 31.41 -15.21
CA ARG A 230 2.38 30.12 -15.84
C ARG A 230 3.29 30.19 -17.07
N GLN A 231 4.40 30.91 -16.93
CA GLN A 231 5.40 31.01 -17.98
C GLN A 231 6.20 29.70 -18.03
N PRO A 232 6.23 28.96 -19.17
CA PRO A 232 7.09 27.77 -19.29
C PRO A 232 8.55 28.11 -18.95
N ASN A 233 9.15 27.33 -18.04
CA ASN A 233 10.47 27.59 -17.47
C ASN A 233 10.59 28.98 -16.78
N GLY A 234 9.50 29.48 -16.20
CA GLY A 234 9.51 30.71 -15.44
C GLY A 234 10.19 30.55 -14.07
N THR A 235 10.82 31.61 -13.62
CA THR A 235 11.46 31.68 -12.29
C THR A 235 10.41 31.67 -11.18
N ILE A 236 10.86 31.45 -9.93
CA ILE A 236 10.01 31.62 -8.74
C ILE A 236 9.40 33.02 -8.64
N GLY A 237 10.13 34.07 -9.08
CA GLY A 237 9.63 35.44 -9.11
C GLY A 237 8.56 35.71 -10.16
N GLU A 238 8.55 34.95 -11.26
CA GLU A 238 7.56 35.06 -12.35
C GLU A 238 6.32 34.22 -12.06
N ASN A 239 6.51 32.96 -11.70
CA ASN A 239 5.42 31.97 -11.55
C ASN A 239 4.92 31.80 -10.11
N GLY A 240 5.67 32.29 -9.13
CA GLY A 240 5.34 32.09 -7.73
C GLY A 240 5.58 30.65 -7.25
N THR A 241 5.29 30.41 -5.99
CA THR A 241 5.34 29.11 -5.35
C THR A 241 4.40 29.09 -4.15
N GLY A 242 3.83 27.93 -3.82
CA GLY A 242 3.10 27.76 -2.57
C GLY A 242 4.02 27.74 -1.36
N LYS A 243 3.46 28.06 -0.21
CA LYS A 243 4.16 28.22 1.07
C LYS A 243 3.60 27.29 2.15
N PHE A 244 4.41 26.99 3.17
CA PHE A 244 3.92 26.27 4.35
C PHE A 244 2.77 27.01 5.07
N SER A 245 2.73 28.32 4.95
CA SER A 245 1.67 29.19 5.49
C SER A 245 0.34 29.02 4.75
N ASP A 246 0.32 28.61 3.48
CA ASP A 246 -0.89 28.38 2.70
C ASP A 246 -1.71 27.18 3.22
N LEU A 247 -1.04 26.23 3.90
CA LEU A 247 -1.69 25.15 4.64
C LEU A 247 -2.15 25.68 6.01
N ASP A 248 -3.01 26.69 5.99
CA ASP A 248 -3.57 27.34 7.16
C ASP A 248 -4.72 26.55 7.80
N ASP A 249 -5.30 27.09 8.86
CA ASP A 249 -6.44 26.48 9.54
C ASP A 249 -7.67 26.29 8.65
N THR A 250 -7.86 27.14 7.65
CA THR A 250 -9.00 27.06 6.72
C THR A 250 -8.78 25.90 5.75
N ALA A 251 -7.62 25.88 5.08
CA ALA A 251 -7.26 24.79 4.17
C ALA A 251 -7.28 23.43 4.85
N LEU A 252 -6.63 23.33 6.03
CA LEU A 252 -6.59 22.09 6.81
C LEU A 252 -7.97 21.66 7.33
N GLY A 253 -8.83 22.64 7.68
CA GLY A 253 -10.22 22.38 8.08
C GLY A 253 -11.04 21.77 6.95
N GLU A 254 -10.89 22.27 5.73
CA GLU A 254 -11.55 21.72 4.54
C GLU A 254 -11.05 20.30 4.19
N LEU A 255 -9.74 20.04 4.27
CA LEU A 255 -9.20 18.71 4.06
C LEU A 255 -9.69 17.71 5.12
N GLN A 256 -9.74 18.12 6.38
CA GLN A 256 -10.32 17.33 7.46
C GLN A 256 -11.81 17.03 7.20
N ALA A 257 -12.59 18.04 6.77
CA ALA A 257 -14.03 17.89 6.45
C ALA A 257 -14.27 16.97 5.23
N MET A 258 -13.32 16.87 4.31
CA MET A 258 -13.33 15.89 3.23
C MET A 258 -13.15 14.44 3.76
N GLY A 259 -12.60 14.28 4.97
CA GLY A 259 -12.39 12.98 5.60
C GLY A 259 -10.97 12.44 5.52
N PHE A 260 -9.99 13.22 5.13
CA PHE A 260 -8.58 12.80 5.12
C PHE A 260 -8.04 12.62 6.53
N THR A 261 -7.21 11.62 6.71
CA THR A 261 -6.56 11.29 7.99
C THR A 261 -5.06 11.57 7.96
N HIS A 262 -4.47 11.62 6.78
CA HIS A 262 -3.04 11.84 6.56
C HIS A 262 -2.83 12.83 5.43
N LEU A 263 -1.84 13.70 5.58
CA LEU A 263 -1.32 14.54 4.49
C LEU A 263 0.06 14.03 4.10
N TRP A 264 0.23 13.64 2.85
CA TRP A 264 1.55 13.38 2.30
C TRP A 264 2.05 14.62 1.60
N LEU A 265 3.04 15.25 2.24
CA LEU A 265 3.71 16.46 1.76
C LEU A 265 4.86 16.04 0.83
N THR A 266 4.56 15.94 -0.47
CA THR A 266 5.52 15.53 -1.50
C THR A 266 6.58 16.60 -1.72
N GLY A 267 7.86 16.19 -1.79
CA GLY A 267 8.96 17.07 -2.16
C GLY A 267 9.27 18.21 -1.18
N VAL A 268 9.09 17.96 0.12
CA VAL A 268 9.41 18.98 1.15
C VAL A 268 10.89 19.06 1.50
N LEU A 269 11.64 17.98 1.29
CA LEU A 269 13.08 17.94 1.60
C LEU A 269 13.84 18.91 0.69
N GLN A 270 14.97 19.41 1.19
CA GLN A 270 15.81 20.30 0.40
C GLN A 270 16.38 19.55 -0.82
N GLN A 271 16.05 20.06 -1.99
CA GLN A 271 16.43 19.53 -3.30
C GLN A 271 17.38 20.48 -4.04
N ALA A 272 18.02 19.98 -5.09
CA ALA A 272 18.80 20.81 -6.01
C ALA A 272 17.86 21.78 -6.77
N THR A 273 18.22 23.06 -6.88
CA THR A 273 17.38 24.11 -7.48
C THR A 273 18.22 25.19 -8.16
N ALA A 274 17.64 25.86 -9.18
CA ALA A 274 18.24 27.05 -9.82
C ALA A 274 18.02 28.33 -8.99
N THR A 275 17.15 28.32 -8.00
CA THR A 275 16.89 29.49 -7.16
C THR A 275 18.04 29.69 -6.16
N ASP A 276 18.60 30.88 -6.17
CA ASP A 276 19.75 31.23 -5.34
C ASP A 276 19.33 31.72 -3.94
N TYR A 277 19.81 31.04 -2.92
CA TYR A 277 19.66 31.39 -1.50
C TYR A 277 21.02 31.50 -0.83
N ALA A 278 22.03 32.05 -1.54
CA ALA A 278 23.39 32.23 -1.02
C ALA A 278 23.43 33.04 0.27
N ASP A 279 22.51 33.99 0.49
CA ASP A 279 22.37 34.78 1.69
C ASP A 279 22.14 33.95 2.96
N ILE A 280 21.60 32.74 2.83
CA ILE A 280 21.40 31.80 3.93
C ILE A 280 22.32 30.59 3.84
N GLY A 281 23.33 30.64 2.97
CA GLY A 281 24.32 29.56 2.77
C GLY A 281 23.89 28.46 1.80
N GLU A 282 22.81 28.66 1.04
CA GLU A 282 22.25 27.73 0.07
C GLU A 282 22.29 28.32 -1.36
N PRO A 283 23.46 28.34 -2.04
CA PRO A 283 23.55 28.88 -3.39
C PRO A 283 22.80 27.97 -4.40
N ALA A 284 22.46 28.56 -5.56
CA ALA A 284 21.92 27.80 -6.68
C ALA A 284 22.83 26.63 -7.07
N ASP A 285 22.23 25.56 -7.54
CA ASP A 285 22.95 24.41 -8.07
C ASP A 285 23.45 24.64 -9.51
N ASP A 286 24.39 23.80 -9.93
CA ASP A 286 24.89 23.79 -11.28
C ASP A 286 23.75 23.56 -12.28
N PRO A 287 23.60 24.40 -13.31
CA PRO A 287 22.52 24.28 -14.28
C PRO A 287 22.42 22.91 -14.96
N ASP A 288 23.53 22.23 -15.16
CA ASP A 288 23.57 20.92 -15.83
C ASP A 288 23.02 19.77 -14.96
N LEU A 289 22.79 20.04 -13.63
CA LEU A 289 22.20 19.08 -12.69
C LEU A 289 20.67 19.18 -12.58
N LEU A 290 20.01 20.10 -13.31
CA LEU A 290 18.62 20.45 -13.04
C LEU A 290 17.64 19.97 -14.09
N LYS A 291 16.57 19.29 -13.65
CA LYS A 291 15.35 19.04 -14.43
C LYS A 291 14.29 20.08 -14.03
N GLY A 292 14.24 21.22 -14.73
CA GLY A 292 13.40 22.35 -14.38
C GLY A 292 14.05 23.32 -13.40
N LEU A 293 13.56 24.58 -13.33
CA LEU A 293 14.16 25.62 -12.49
C LEU A 293 13.97 25.36 -10.99
N ALA A 294 12.85 24.74 -10.60
CA ALA A 294 12.60 24.36 -9.22
C ALA A 294 13.35 23.06 -8.83
N GLY A 295 13.90 22.34 -9.81
CA GLY A 295 14.61 21.09 -9.61
C GLY A 295 13.68 19.91 -9.32
N SER A 296 14.24 18.69 -9.37
CA SER A 296 13.52 17.49 -9.00
C SER A 296 13.34 17.37 -7.49
N PRO A 297 12.13 17.14 -6.97
CA PRO A 297 11.90 16.89 -5.56
C PRO A 297 12.59 15.61 -5.05
N TYR A 298 13.08 14.77 -5.95
CA TYR A 298 13.81 13.53 -5.65
C TYR A 298 15.34 13.68 -5.79
N ALA A 299 15.84 14.79 -6.30
CA ALA A 299 17.27 15.13 -6.25
C ALA A 299 17.61 15.79 -4.90
N ILE A 300 17.62 15.00 -3.83
CA ILE A 300 17.81 15.46 -2.46
C ILE A 300 19.21 16.04 -2.27
N ARG A 301 19.30 17.32 -1.85
CA ARG A 301 20.53 18.03 -1.54
C ARG A 301 20.91 17.95 -0.06
N ASP A 302 19.93 18.00 0.85
CA ASP A 302 20.10 17.77 2.28
C ASP A 302 18.89 17.04 2.87
N TYR A 303 19.10 15.86 3.43
CA TYR A 303 18.04 15.08 4.07
C TYR A 303 17.54 15.68 5.39
N PHE A 304 18.30 16.58 6.02
CA PHE A 304 17.99 17.12 7.33
C PHE A 304 17.38 18.52 7.27
N ASP A 305 17.10 18.99 6.05
CA ASP A 305 16.52 20.29 5.81
C ASP A 305 15.32 20.22 4.86
N VAL A 306 14.56 21.31 4.80
CA VAL A 306 13.44 21.48 3.88
C VAL A 306 13.76 22.56 2.85
N SER A 307 13.08 22.49 1.68
CA SER A 307 13.29 23.49 0.63
C SER A 307 13.00 24.90 1.13
N PRO A 308 13.91 25.87 0.91
CA PRO A 308 13.69 27.27 1.26
C PRO A 308 12.56 27.91 0.45
N ASP A 309 12.19 27.34 -0.71
CA ASP A 309 11.09 27.80 -1.55
C ASP A 309 9.76 27.90 -0.80
N TYR A 310 9.53 26.99 0.17
CA TYR A 310 8.24 26.84 0.84
C TYR A 310 8.06 27.68 2.09
N ALA A 311 9.11 28.37 2.54
CA ALA A 311 9.04 29.25 3.70
C ALA A 311 8.71 30.69 3.29
N GLU A 312 8.04 31.43 4.15
CA GLU A 312 7.89 32.89 4.04
C GLU A 312 9.25 33.56 4.27
N ASP A 313 9.98 33.10 5.29
CA ASP A 313 11.37 33.46 5.53
C ASP A 313 12.28 32.26 5.32
N PRO A 314 13.01 32.15 4.19
CA PRO A 314 13.89 31.04 3.89
C PRO A 314 14.87 30.68 5.01
N ALA A 315 15.28 31.63 5.84
CA ALA A 315 16.14 31.38 7.00
C ALA A 315 15.40 30.67 8.14
N GLN A 316 14.08 30.78 8.21
CA GLN A 316 13.23 30.14 9.22
C GLN A 316 12.53 28.87 8.74
N ARG A 317 12.83 28.38 7.53
CA ARG A 317 12.14 27.26 6.85
C ARG A 317 11.86 26.05 7.73
N ARG A 318 12.81 25.61 8.55
CA ARG A 318 12.63 24.46 9.46
C ARG A 318 11.62 24.74 10.58
N GLY A 319 11.63 25.98 11.10
CA GLY A 319 10.67 26.42 12.10
C GLY A 319 9.25 26.52 11.53
N GLU A 320 9.12 27.03 10.30
CA GLU A 320 7.84 27.12 9.60
C GLU A 320 7.29 25.72 9.25
N PHE A 321 8.14 24.80 8.82
CA PHE A 321 7.74 23.41 8.58
C PHE A 321 7.30 22.70 9.86
N LYS A 322 8.04 22.89 10.97
CA LYS A 322 7.62 22.35 12.27
C LYS A 322 6.26 22.92 12.70
N ALA A 323 6.03 24.20 12.50
CA ALA A 323 4.75 24.84 12.79
C ALA A 323 3.61 24.29 11.91
N LEU A 324 3.90 23.92 10.65
CA LEU A 324 2.94 23.24 9.79
C LEU A 324 2.58 21.85 10.34
N ILE A 325 3.57 21.03 10.72
CA ILE A 325 3.33 19.73 11.35
C ILE A 325 2.41 19.88 12.56
N ASP A 326 2.68 20.85 13.43
CA ASP A 326 1.87 21.09 14.64
C ASP A 326 0.44 21.53 14.31
N ARG A 327 0.22 22.34 13.24
CA ARG A 327 -1.11 22.70 12.76
C ARG A 327 -1.89 21.49 12.23
N ILE A 328 -1.23 20.59 11.47
CA ILE A 328 -1.85 19.37 10.95
C ILE A 328 -2.27 18.46 12.12
N HIS A 329 -1.39 18.28 13.11
CA HIS A 329 -1.68 17.51 14.32
C HIS A 329 -2.82 18.11 15.14
N ALA A 330 -2.89 19.44 15.27
CA ALA A 330 -3.98 20.11 15.96
C ALA A 330 -5.36 19.85 15.33
N ARG A 331 -5.40 19.46 14.05
CA ARG A 331 -6.59 19.02 13.33
C ARG A 331 -6.82 17.50 13.41
N GLY A 332 -6.01 16.75 14.17
CA GLY A 332 -6.12 15.30 14.30
C GLY A 332 -5.71 14.52 13.05
N MET A 333 -5.03 15.15 12.10
CA MET A 333 -4.42 14.51 10.93
C MET A 333 -2.94 14.20 11.18
N LYS A 334 -2.38 13.30 10.40
CA LYS A 334 -0.99 12.84 10.47
C LYS A 334 -0.21 13.32 9.25
N VAL A 335 1.12 13.39 9.39
CA VAL A 335 2.03 13.87 8.34
C VAL A 335 2.89 12.75 7.80
N LEU A 336 2.88 12.59 6.47
CA LEU A 336 3.83 11.77 5.74
C LEU A 336 4.73 12.66 4.88
N ILE A 337 6.00 12.25 4.74
CA ILE A 337 6.95 12.86 3.80
C ILE A 337 7.60 11.80 2.94
N ASP A 338 8.21 12.20 1.82
CA ASP A 338 9.05 11.30 1.02
C ASP A 338 10.33 10.95 1.77
N PHE A 339 10.72 9.70 1.64
CA PHE A 339 12.06 9.21 1.97
C PHE A 339 12.66 8.61 0.69
N VAL A 340 13.72 9.23 0.19
CA VAL A 340 14.39 8.86 -1.07
C VAL A 340 15.65 8.07 -0.76
N PRO A 341 15.61 6.74 -0.64
CA PRO A 341 16.75 5.97 -0.14
C PRO A 341 17.75 5.58 -1.23
N ASN A 342 17.31 5.43 -2.48
CA ASN A 342 18.13 4.88 -3.55
C ASN A 342 19.22 5.84 -4.02
N HIS A 343 18.96 7.13 -4.03
CA HIS A 343 19.83 8.14 -4.63
C HIS A 343 19.76 9.49 -3.92
N VAL A 344 20.66 10.40 -4.26
CA VAL A 344 20.69 11.80 -3.83
C VAL A 344 21.11 12.68 -5.02
N ALA A 345 20.96 14.00 -4.91
CA ALA A 345 21.51 14.93 -5.89
C ALA A 345 23.04 14.75 -6.03
N ARG A 346 23.60 15.01 -7.20
CA ARG A 346 25.07 15.04 -7.36
C ARG A 346 25.73 16.09 -6.47
N SER A 347 25.04 17.19 -6.20
CA SER A 347 25.47 18.26 -5.32
C SER A 347 25.19 18.00 -3.82
N TYR A 348 24.80 16.79 -3.41
CA TYR A 348 24.45 16.47 -2.03
C TYR A 348 25.50 16.93 -1.03
N ASN A 349 25.07 17.74 -0.06
CA ASN A 349 25.89 18.18 1.05
C ASN A 349 24.99 18.63 2.22
N SER A 350 25.07 17.96 3.37
CA SER A 350 24.29 18.40 4.51
C SER A 350 24.92 19.60 5.20
N THR A 351 24.22 20.72 5.20
CA THR A 351 24.58 21.93 5.94
C THR A 351 24.10 21.86 7.39
N VAL A 352 23.00 21.12 7.64
CA VAL A 352 22.40 20.94 8.97
C VAL A 352 23.17 19.95 9.83
N LYS A 353 23.56 18.80 9.25
CA LYS A 353 24.38 17.77 9.92
C LYS A 353 25.64 17.42 9.11
N PRO A 354 26.64 18.31 9.00
CA PRO A 354 27.81 18.08 8.13
C PRO A 354 28.56 16.78 8.41
N GLY A 355 28.53 16.29 9.66
CA GLY A 355 29.15 15.02 10.06
C GLY A 355 28.47 13.77 9.45
N LEU A 356 27.28 13.93 8.89
CA LEU A 356 26.49 12.87 8.26
C LEU A 356 26.42 13.00 6.72
N THR A 357 27.16 13.94 6.12
CA THR A 357 27.25 14.06 4.66
C THR A 357 27.72 12.75 4.05
N PHE A 358 26.97 12.24 3.03
CA PHE A 358 27.38 11.06 2.27
C PHE A 358 28.62 11.34 1.42
N GLY A 359 29.46 10.32 1.25
CA GLY A 359 30.66 10.40 0.42
C GLY A 359 31.88 11.11 1.04
N ALA A 360 31.70 11.77 2.20
CA ALA A 360 32.78 12.56 2.82
C ALA A 360 34.01 11.73 3.22
N LYS A 361 33.87 10.42 3.39
CA LYS A 361 34.94 9.47 3.81
C LYS A 361 35.19 8.38 2.79
N ASP A 362 34.63 8.46 1.61
CA ASP A 362 34.68 7.42 0.58
C ASP A 362 36.06 7.31 -0.06
N ASP A 363 36.48 6.10 -0.35
CA ASP A 363 37.62 5.80 -1.20
C ASP A 363 37.19 5.87 -2.69
N ARG A 364 37.43 7.02 -3.29
CA ARG A 364 37.03 7.33 -4.67
C ARG A 364 37.83 6.57 -5.74
N THR A 365 38.83 5.79 -5.33
CA THR A 365 39.66 4.99 -6.24
C THR A 365 39.08 3.60 -6.52
N LYS A 366 37.95 3.27 -5.88
CA LYS A 366 37.27 1.99 -6.04
C LYS A 366 35.87 2.21 -6.61
N PHE A 367 35.49 1.39 -7.58
CA PHE A 367 34.11 1.37 -8.05
C PHE A 367 33.15 1.01 -6.91
N PHE A 368 33.39 -0.10 -6.25
CA PHE A 368 32.65 -0.56 -5.07
C PHE A 368 33.59 -0.77 -3.88
N ASP A 369 33.23 -0.22 -2.74
CA ASP A 369 33.74 -0.60 -1.43
C ASP A 369 32.55 -0.63 -0.45
N PRO A 370 32.34 -1.69 0.36
CA PRO A 370 31.19 -1.78 1.28
C PRO A 370 31.18 -0.69 2.38
N LYS A 371 32.21 0.12 2.49
CA LYS A 371 32.30 1.25 3.40
C LYS A 371 31.99 2.59 2.74
N ASN A 372 32.00 2.64 1.41
CA ASN A 372 31.66 3.82 0.65
C ASN A 372 30.15 4.06 0.66
N ASN A 373 29.75 5.33 0.56
CA ASN A 373 28.35 5.69 0.38
C ASN A 373 27.93 5.72 -1.10
N PHE A 374 28.89 5.79 -2.03
CA PHE A 374 28.64 5.86 -3.47
C PHE A 374 29.45 4.82 -4.26
N PHE A 375 29.11 4.66 -5.54
CA PHE A 375 29.87 3.92 -6.55
C PHE A 375 30.63 4.91 -7.44
N TYR A 376 31.93 4.71 -7.65
CA TYR A 376 32.80 5.66 -8.36
C TYR A 376 33.33 5.12 -9.68
N LEU A 377 33.12 5.86 -10.77
CA LEU A 377 33.53 5.47 -12.12
C LEU A 377 35.05 5.43 -12.32
N ALA A 378 35.78 6.22 -11.53
CA ALA A 378 37.26 6.22 -11.55
C ALA A 378 37.90 4.98 -10.91
N GLY A 379 37.10 4.04 -10.40
CA GLY A 379 37.55 2.77 -9.83
C GLY A 379 38.00 1.77 -10.88
N GLU A 380 37.99 0.47 -10.49
CA GLU A 380 38.50 -0.67 -11.30
C GLU A 380 37.59 -1.04 -12.49
N VAL A 381 36.50 -0.29 -12.78
CA VAL A 381 35.61 -0.57 -13.91
C VAL A 381 36.09 0.15 -15.15
N GLU A 382 36.57 -0.63 -16.13
CA GLU A 382 36.90 -0.11 -17.47
C GLU A 382 35.62 0.10 -18.26
N ILE A 383 35.32 1.37 -18.64
CA ILE A 383 34.22 1.72 -19.53
C ILE A 383 34.86 2.00 -20.89
N GLU A 384 34.63 1.12 -21.86
CA GLU A 384 35.29 1.18 -23.18
C GLU A 384 35.03 2.51 -23.88
N GLY A 385 36.11 3.26 -24.17
CA GLY A 385 36.03 4.54 -24.88
C GLY A 385 35.58 5.75 -24.07
N GLU A 386 35.32 5.59 -22.77
CA GLU A 386 34.93 6.67 -21.88
C GLU A 386 35.97 6.95 -20.78
N GLY A 387 36.00 8.16 -20.27
CA GLY A 387 36.86 8.59 -19.17
C GLY A 387 36.56 10.01 -18.71
N PRO A 388 37.25 10.45 -17.62
CA PRO A 388 37.04 11.77 -17.08
C PRO A 388 37.27 12.91 -18.08
N PRO A 389 36.60 14.06 -17.92
CA PRO A 389 35.60 14.35 -16.90
C PRO A 389 34.26 13.73 -17.22
N LEU A 390 33.38 13.62 -16.19
CA LEU A 390 31.96 13.28 -16.37
C LEU A 390 31.32 14.36 -17.29
N ARG A 391 30.59 13.91 -18.30
CA ARG A 391 29.86 14.79 -19.22
C ARG A 391 28.36 14.58 -19.07
N LEU A 392 27.66 15.61 -18.63
CA LEU A 392 26.22 15.62 -18.48
C LEU A 392 25.54 15.98 -19.81
N PRO A 393 24.34 15.46 -20.05
CA PRO A 393 23.62 15.75 -21.28
C PRO A 393 23.06 17.20 -21.28
N THR A 394 23.40 17.97 -22.31
CA THR A 394 22.88 19.33 -22.50
C THR A 394 21.67 19.37 -23.44
N VAL A 395 21.48 18.30 -24.22
CA VAL A 395 20.34 18.12 -25.13
C VAL A 395 19.81 16.68 -25.06
N ASP A 396 18.50 16.53 -25.26
CA ASP A 396 17.85 15.23 -25.37
C ASP A 396 18.02 14.61 -26.80
N GLY A 397 17.50 13.40 -26.99
CA GLY A 397 17.53 12.69 -28.28
C GLY A 397 16.81 13.42 -29.43
N ASN A 398 16.04 14.46 -29.14
CA ASN A 398 15.35 15.33 -30.09
C ASN A 398 16.07 16.68 -30.29
N GLY A 399 17.23 16.86 -29.68
CA GLY A 399 18.00 18.10 -29.74
C GLY A 399 17.44 19.25 -28.90
N ARG A 400 16.61 18.94 -27.90
CA ARG A 400 16.10 19.93 -26.94
C ARG A 400 17.06 20.02 -25.75
N ALA A 401 17.17 21.20 -25.16
CA ALA A 401 17.96 21.37 -23.94
C ALA A 401 17.39 20.50 -22.79
N THR A 402 18.28 19.81 -22.09
CA THR A 402 17.95 18.98 -20.92
C THR A 402 17.89 19.79 -19.63
N SER A 403 18.47 20.99 -19.66
CA SER A 403 18.41 21.95 -18.55
C SER A 403 17.70 23.23 -19.00
N PRO A 404 16.75 23.78 -18.22
CA PRO A 404 16.09 25.05 -18.56
C PRO A 404 17.07 26.21 -18.58
N THR A 405 18.13 26.18 -17.82
CA THR A 405 19.16 27.23 -17.80
C THR A 405 20.06 27.20 -19.02
N VAL A 406 20.23 26.06 -19.66
CA VAL A 406 20.85 25.96 -21.01
C VAL A 406 20.01 26.72 -22.04
N GLN A 407 18.67 26.72 -21.90
CA GLN A 407 17.78 27.46 -22.80
C GLN A 407 17.83 28.98 -22.58
N VAL A 408 17.84 29.42 -21.31
CA VAL A 408 17.57 30.81 -20.94
C VAL A 408 18.84 31.68 -20.93
N ALA A 409 20.00 31.13 -20.59
CA ALA A 409 21.20 31.92 -20.37
C ALA A 409 22.48 31.38 -21.02
N GLY A 410 22.39 30.30 -21.78
CA GLY A 410 23.60 29.62 -22.28
C GLY A 410 24.48 29.15 -21.13
N GLY A 411 23.89 28.71 -20.02
CA GLY A 411 24.54 28.49 -18.75
C GLY A 411 25.09 27.07 -18.51
N GLY A 412 24.71 26.07 -19.29
CA GLY A 412 25.21 24.71 -19.14
C GLY A 412 26.41 24.46 -20.06
N ASP A 413 27.51 23.91 -19.54
CA ASP A 413 28.70 23.50 -20.31
C ASP A 413 28.82 21.96 -20.40
N GLY A 414 27.87 21.22 -19.84
CA GLY A 414 27.82 19.76 -19.77
C GLY A 414 28.82 19.17 -18.76
N LEU A 415 29.32 19.95 -17.82
CA LEU A 415 30.28 19.53 -16.82
C LEU A 415 29.75 19.83 -15.42
N PHE A 416 30.24 19.08 -14.44
CA PHE A 416 30.01 19.37 -13.04
C PHE A 416 31.33 19.37 -12.28
N ASP A 417 31.71 20.55 -11.75
CA ASP A 417 32.99 20.76 -11.07
C ASP A 417 33.26 19.76 -9.95
N GLY A 418 32.21 19.27 -9.29
CA GLY A 418 32.27 18.28 -8.22
C GLY A 418 32.73 16.89 -8.67
N GLU A 419 32.74 16.60 -9.99
CA GLU A 419 33.06 15.26 -10.57
C GLU A 419 34.06 15.31 -11.74
N MET A 420 34.91 16.34 -11.81
CA MET A 420 35.89 16.48 -12.87
C MET A 420 36.96 15.41 -12.89
N GLU A 421 37.39 14.89 -11.75
CA GLU A 421 38.41 13.85 -11.62
C GLU A 421 37.86 12.46 -11.40
N PHE A 422 36.61 12.34 -10.98
CA PHE A 422 35.89 11.11 -10.74
C PHE A 422 34.43 11.30 -11.11
N GLY A 423 33.78 10.28 -11.60
CA GLY A 423 32.33 10.26 -11.82
C GLY A 423 31.68 9.32 -10.81
N ARG A 424 30.37 9.46 -10.62
CA ARG A 424 29.55 8.54 -9.82
C ARG A 424 28.45 7.94 -10.70
N VAL A 425 28.04 6.71 -10.36
CA VAL A 425 26.92 6.01 -11.02
C VAL A 425 25.64 6.80 -10.82
N THR A 426 24.80 6.90 -11.86
CA THR A 426 23.51 7.59 -11.79
C THR A 426 22.53 6.89 -10.84
N GLY A 427 21.49 7.59 -10.38
CA GLY A 427 20.46 7.03 -9.51
C GLY A 427 19.77 5.78 -10.05
N ASN A 428 19.68 5.63 -11.38
CA ASN A 428 19.12 4.47 -12.10
C ASN A 428 20.18 3.51 -12.65
N ASP A 429 21.30 3.36 -11.95
CA ASP A 429 22.32 2.33 -12.18
C ASP A 429 23.13 2.45 -13.48
N VAL A 430 23.13 3.59 -14.15
CA VAL A 430 23.89 3.81 -15.37
C VAL A 430 25.37 4.07 -15.04
N ILE A 431 26.23 3.19 -15.50
CA ILE A 431 27.69 3.25 -15.35
C ILE A 431 28.26 3.88 -16.61
N SER A 432 28.41 5.20 -16.67
CA SER A 432 28.88 5.94 -17.83
C SER A 432 29.49 7.28 -17.41
N TRP A 433 30.55 7.68 -18.12
CA TRP A 433 31.12 9.03 -18.06
C TRP A 433 30.35 10.04 -18.91
N SER A 434 29.34 9.57 -19.69
CA SER A 434 28.48 10.38 -20.53
C SER A 434 27.05 9.83 -20.50
N PRO A 435 26.35 9.86 -19.32
CA PRO A 435 24.98 9.35 -19.20
C PRO A 435 24.05 10.11 -20.13
N GLY A 436 23.07 9.41 -20.72
CA GLY A 436 22.08 9.99 -21.63
C GLY A 436 21.04 10.85 -20.91
N ALA A 437 20.31 11.64 -21.69
CA ALA A 437 19.26 12.53 -21.19
C ALA A 437 18.02 11.79 -20.64
N ASP A 438 17.85 10.54 -21.01
CA ASP A 438 16.81 9.61 -20.54
C ASP A 438 17.15 8.92 -19.21
N THR A 439 18.35 9.18 -18.68
CA THR A 439 18.82 8.65 -17.39
C THR A 439 18.54 9.63 -16.25
N TRP A 440 18.75 9.17 -15.01
CA TRP A 440 18.69 10.05 -13.83
C TRP A 440 20.06 10.73 -13.60
N TYR A 441 20.50 11.47 -14.62
CA TYR A 441 21.83 12.08 -14.68
C TYR A 441 22.08 13.10 -13.56
N GLU A 442 21.04 13.72 -13.03
CA GLU A 442 21.07 14.71 -11.94
C GLU A 442 21.32 14.10 -10.56
N THR A 443 21.19 12.76 -10.45
CA THR A 443 21.30 12.03 -9.18
C THR A 443 22.42 10.99 -9.21
N VAL A 444 22.82 10.54 -8.03
CA VAL A 444 23.84 9.52 -7.82
C VAL A 444 23.34 8.42 -6.89
N LYS A 445 23.64 7.14 -7.26
CA LYS A 445 23.24 5.96 -6.52
C LYS A 445 23.94 5.85 -5.17
N LEU A 446 23.19 5.54 -4.12
CA LEU A 446 23.72 5.22 -2.81
C LEU A 446 24.14 3.74 -2.70
N ASN A 447 25.25 3.50 -2.02
CA ASN A 447 25.81 2.18 -1.77
C ASN A 447 25.39 1.67 -0.38
N TYR A 448 24.62 0.61 -0.34
CA TYR A 448 24.14 -0.07 0.87
C TYR A 448 25.03 -1.24 1.31
N GLY A 449 26.27 -1.35 0.80
CA GLY A 449 27.15 -2.52 1.00
C GLY A 449 26.80 -3.67 0.05
N TYR A 450 26.04 -3.42 -1.00
CA TYR A 450 25.65 -4.34 -2.04
C TYR A 450 26.28 -3.93 -3.36
N ASP A 451 27.05 -4.85 -3.95
CA ASP A 451 27.57 -4.66 -5.31
C ASP A 451 26.52 -5.10 -6.32
N PHE A 452 25.78 -4.16 -6.88
CA PHE A 452 24.70 -4.44 -7.84
C PHE A 452 25.22 -5.02 -9.16
N THR A 453 26.53 -4.92 -9.42
CA THR A 453 27.17 -5.55 -10.59
C THR A 453 27.58 -7.01 -10.34
N ASP A 454 27.54 -7.48 -9.09
CA ASP A 454 27.89 -8.85 -8.71
C ASP A 454 26.81 -9.44 -7.77
N PRO A 455 25.67 -9.86 -8.32
CA PRO A 455 24.53 -10.36 -7.53
C PRO A 455 24.90 -11.57 -6.65
N GLU A 456 25.83 -12.42 -7.07
CA GLU A 456 26.26 -13.61 -6.29
C GLU A 456 26.94 -13.23 -4.96
N LYS A 457 27.47 -12.00 -4.87
CA LYS A 457 28.16 -11.48 -3.68
C LYS A 457 27.31 -10.53 -2.83
N ALA A 458 26.04 -10.37 -3.17
CA ALA A 458 25.15 -9.36 -2.66
C ALA A 458 25.20 -9.17 -1.14
N THR A 459 25.07 -10.24 -0.36
CA THR A 459 24.89 -10.17 1.09
C THR A 459 26.16 -10.26 1.92
N ARG A 460 27.35 -10.22 1.33
CA ARG A 460 28.62 -10.49 2.06
C ARG A 460 28.99 -9.43 3.09
N HIS A 461 28.54 -8.21 2.90
CA HIS A 461 29.12 -7.04 3.54
C HIS A 461 28.21 -6.39 4.58
N TYR A 462 27.00 -6.91 4.78
CA TYR A 462 26.05 -6.38 5.75
C TYR A 462 25.31 -7.48 6.54
N PRO A 463 24.69 -7.15 7.68
CA PRO A 463 23.96 -8.13 8.48
C PRO A 463 22.79 -8.72 7.69
N HIS A 464 22.74 -10.05 7.60
CA HIS A 464 21.66 -10.78 6.95
C HIS A 464 21.58 -12.20 7.51
N GLY A 465 20.42 -12.80 7.51
CA GLY A 465 20.25 -14.20 7.84
C GLY A 465 21.08 -14.63 9.06
N ALA A 466 21.90 -15.70 8.91
CA ALA A 466 22.76 -16.21 9.96
C ALA A 466 23.99 -15.34 10.28
N ARG A 467 24.26 -14.31 9.47
CA ARG A 467 25.43 -13.42 9.60
C ARG A 467 25.08 -12.09 10.27
N THR A 468 24.42 -12.12 11.40
CA THR A 468 24.04 -10.93 12.17
C THR A 468 25.22 -10.14 12.74
N GLY A 469 26.40 -10.76 12.84
CA GLY A 469 27.63 -10.14 13.36
C GLY A 469 28.40 -9.31 12.37
N LEU A 470 27.95 -9.17 11.13
CA LEU A 470 28.58 -8.26 10.17
C LEU A 470 28.33 -6.79 10.55
N PRO A 471 29.26 -5.89 10.21
CA PRO A 471 29.08 -4.47 10.51
C PRO A 471 27.92 -3.89 9.69
N VAL A 472 27.11 -3.07 10.33
CA VAL A 472 26.08 -2.27 9.64
C VAL A 472 26.79 -1.23 8.77
N PRO A 473 26.49 -1.14 7.46
CA PRO A 473 27.03 -0.13 6.56
C PRO A 473 26.83 1.31 7.06
N ASP A 474 27.73 2.20 6.66
CA ASP A 474 27.63 3.62 7.05
C ASP A 474 26.38 4.29 6.49
N THR A 475 26.02 3.96 5.25
CA THR A 475 24.77 4.43 4.61
C THR A 475 23.52 4.08 5.43
N TRP A 476 23.43 2.85 5.96
CA TRP A 476 22.29 2.45 6.79
C TRP A 476 22.16 3.33 8.05
N LYS A 477 23.30 3.58 8.73
CA LYS A 477 23.32 4.40 9.95
C LYS A 477 22.92 5.84 9.66
N LYS A 478 23.39 6.41 8.57
CA LYS A 478 23.03 7.77 8.15
C LYS A 478 21.54 7.86 7.83
N MET A 479 20.97 6.85 7.14
CA MET A 479 19.54 6.80 6.84
C MET A 479 18.68 6.64 8.11
N ASP A 480 19.13 5.88 9.12
CA ASP A 480 18.44 5.80 10.40
C ASP A 480 18.43 7.15 11.14
N GLU A 481 19.54 7.93 11.06
CA GLU A 481 19.60 9.29 11.59
C GLU A 481 18.67 10.27 10.86
N VAL A 482 18.47 10.09 9.55
CA VAL A 482 17.46 10.85 8.78
C VAL A 482 16.05 10.56 9.30
N ILE A 483 15.70 9.28 9.41
CA ILE A 483 14.37 8.90 9.92
C ILE A 483 14.16 9.36 11.36
N ALA A 484 15.18 9.20 12.23
CA ALA A 484 15.10 9.67 13.61
C ALA A 484 14.89 11.19 13.70
N HIS A 485 15.58 11.98 12.85
CA HIS A 485 15.43 13.43 12.78
C HIS A 485 13.98 13.86 12.48
N TRP A 486 13.36 13.24 11.46
CA TRP A 486 12.02 13.59 11.08
C TRP A 486 10.95 13.05 12.04
N GLN A 487 11.17 11.88 12.65
CA GLN A 487 10.31 11.41 13.74
C GLN A 487 10.37 12.34 14.96
N GLU A 488 11.55 12.88 15.31
CA GLU A 488 11.70 13.88 16.36
C GLU A 488 10.99 15.20 16.01
N ALA A 489 10.98 15.59 14.74
CA ALA A 489 10.23 16.74 14.26
C ALA A 489 8.71 16.53 14.28
N GLY A 490 8.23 15.28 14.40
CA GLY A 490 6.81 14.94 14.48
C GLY A 490 6.24 14.32 13.22
N VAL A 491 7.05 13.89 12.27
CA VAL A 491 6.58 13.14 11.09
C VAL A 491 6.06 11.76 11.50
N ASP A 492 4.86 11.41 11.06
CA ASP A 492 4.14 10.19 11.43
C ASP A 492 4.37 9.02 10.47
N GLY A 493 4.91 9.28 9.29
CA GLY A 493 5.15 8.20 8.33
C GLY A 493 5.96 8.65 7.12
N PHE A 494 6.35 7.67 6.32
CA PHE A 494 7.24 7.86 5.17
C PHE A 494 6.73 7.12 3.94
N ARG A 495 6.74 7.80 2.81
CA ARG A 495 6.65 7.14 1.49
C ARG A 495 8.09 6.91 1.01
N ALA A 496 8.45 5.65 0.87
CA ALA A 496 9.77 5.27 0.36
C ALA A 496 9.76 5.27 -1.16
N ASP A 497 10.54 6.19 -1.71
CA ASP A 497 10.81 6.29 -3.15
C ASP A 497 11.56 5.07 -3.64
N MET A 498 11.14 4.48 -4.77
CA MET A 498 11.79 3.36 -5.44
C MET A 498 12.30 2.28 -4.46
N ALA A 499 11.44 1.86 -3.54
CA ALA A 499 11.80 1.01 -2.40
C ALA A 499 12.45 -0.33 -2.80
N HIS A 500 12.12 -0.85 -3.97
CA HIS A 500 12.67 -2.09 -4.53
C HIS A 500 14.13 -1.97 -5.00
N MET A 501 14.64 -0.74 -5.17
CA MET A 501 16.04 -0.49 -5.56
C MET A 501 17.01 -0.50 -4.37
N VAL A 502 16.57 -0.91 -3.18
CA VAL A 502 17.33 -0.92 -1.93
C VAL A 502 17.18 -2.28 -1.23
N PRO A 503 18.25 -2.84 -0.58
CA PRO A 503 18.18 -4.19 -0.03
C PRO A 503 17.03 -4.41 0.96
N PRO A 504 16.29 -5.54 0.88
CA PRO A 504 15.20 -5.84 1.82
C PRO A 504 15.66 -5.96 3.27
N GLU A 505 16.92 -6.35 3.50
CA GLU A 505 17.49 -6.40 4.85
C GLU A 505 17.65 -5.00 5.47
N PHE A 506 18.01 -4.00 4.66
CA PHE A 506 18.04 -2.61 5.11
C PHE A 506 16.66 -2.17 5.56
N TRP A 507 15.62 -2.44 4.77
CA TRP A 507 14.24 -2.10 5.13
C TRP A 507 13.81 -2.75 6.45
N ARG A 508 14.04 -4.03 6.60
CA ARG A 508 13.73 -4.75 7.84
C ARG A 508 14.44 -4.14 9.05
N TRP A 509 15.69 -3.78 8.87
CA TRP A 509 16.49 -3.14 9.92
C TRP A 509 16.00 -1.71 10.22
N LEU A 510 15.78 -0.87 9.21
CA LEU A 510 15.39 0.54 9.38
C LEU A 510 13.98 0.66 9.95
N ILE A 511 13.02 -0.06 9.36
CA ILE A 511 11.62 -0.03 9.80
C ILE A 511 11.50 -0.55 11.23
N GLY A 512 12.23 -1.62 11.59
CA GLY A 512 12.29 -2.10 12.97
C GLY A 512 12.73 -1.01 13.94
N ARG A 513 13.82 -0.30 13.65
CA ARG A 513 14.33 0.81 14.49
C ARG A 513 13.38 2.03 14.52
N SER A 514 12.76 2.35 13.41
CA SER A 514 11.77 3.45 13.38
C SER A 514 10.55 3.15 14.25
N ARG A 515 10.11 1.88 14.30
CA ARG A 515 9.01 1.42 15.16
C ARG A 515 9.40 1.30 16.64
N GLU A 516 10.66 1.06 16.96
CA GLU A 516 11.15 1.18 18.33
C GLU A 516 10.98 2.60 18.86
N ARG A 517 11.13 3.63 18.02
CA ARG A 517 10.93 5.05 18.36
C ARG A 517 9.45 5.46 18.34
N ASN A 518 8.72 5.04 17.29
CA ASN A 518 7.29 5.27 17.13
C ASN A 518 6.61 4.02 16.58
N PRO A 519 5.91 3.21 17.42
CA PRO A 519 5.23 1.99 16.96
C PRO A 519 4.15 2.20 15.90
N GLU A 520 3.61 3.43 15.80
CA GLU A 520 2.54 3.77 14.85
C GLU A 520 3.05 4.41 13.54
N VAL A 521 4.37 4.46 13.33
CA VAL A 521 4.93 5.01 12.09
C VAL A 521 4.41 4.26 10.87
N LEU A 522 3.85 5.00 9.91
CA LEU A 522 3.33 4.42 8.67
C LEU A 522 4.45 4.36 7.61
N TRP A 523 4.59 3.22 6.97
CA TRP A 523 5.51 3.02 5.85
C TRP A 523 4.78 2.60 4.59
N VAL A 524 4.91 3.40 3.54
CA VAL A 524 4.36 3.12 2.20
C VAL A 524 5.51 2.95 1.22
N ALA A 525 5.53 1.86 0.47
CA ALA A 525 6.53 1.62 -0.56
C ALA A 525 6.01 1.99 -1.95
N GLU A 526 6.79 2.75 -2.68
CA GLU A 526 6.71 2.74 -4.13
C GLU A 526 7.47 1.52 -4.64
N ALA A 527 6.77 0.65 -5.35
CA ALA A 527 7.33 -0.54 -5.98
C ALA A 527 6.39 -1.03 -7.06
N TYR A 528 6.95 -1.65 -8.06
CA TYR A 528 6.25 -2.16 -9.24
C TYR A 528 6.59 -3.64 -9.44
N ASP A 529 5.60 -4.46 -9.83
CA ASP A 529 5.74 -5.88 -10.14
C ASP A 529 5.43 -6.11 -11.64
N ASP A 530 6.19 -5.48 -12.51
CA ASP A 530 6.08 -5.71 -13.95
C ASP A 530 6.54 -7.11 -14.34
N ASP A 531 5.76 -7.79 -15.20
CA ASP A 531 6.15 -9.06 -15.85
C ASP A 531 7.42 -8.90 -16.70
N ASP A 532 7.67 -7.71 -17.21
CA ASP A 532 8.94 -7.33 -17.82
C ASP A 532 10.00 -6.91 -16.79
N ALA A 533 9.76 -7.14 -15.52
CA ALA A 533 10.50 -6.79 -14.31
C ALA A 533 11.98 -6.43 -14.51
N LYS A 534 12.18 -5.70 -15.48
CA LYS A 534 13.30 -4.86 -15.79
C LYS A 534 13.11 -3.55 -15.07
N VAL A 535 12.68 -3.65 -13.80
CA VAL A 535 12.90 -2.49 -12.97
C VAL A 535 14.40 -2.37 -12.89
N PRO A 536 15.01 -1.39 -13.57
CA PRO A 536 16.47 -1.28 -13.58
C PRO A 536 16.95 -1.19 -12.14
N GLY A 537 17.89 -2.07 -11.76
CA GLY A 537 18.46 -2.09 -10.42
C GLY A 537 17.67 -2.82 -9.34
N GLY A 538 16.56 -3.50 -9.68
CA GLY A 538 15.87 -4.39 -8.74
C GLY A 538 16.82 -5.50 -8.23
N TYR A 539 16.72 -5.81 -6.93
CA TYR A 539 17.54 -6.86 -6.35
C TYR A 539 17.08 -8.22 -6.87
N PRO A 540 17.93 -9.05 -7.48
CA PRO A 540 17.56 -10.37 -8.01
C PRO A 540 16.91 -11.28 -6.98
N ARG A 541 17.19 -11.07 -5.70
CA ARG A 541 16.63 -11.84 -4.59
C ARG A 541 15.13 -11.69 -4.40
N PHE A 542 14.54 -10.57 -4.79
CA PHE A 542 13.08 -10.40 -4.76
C PHE A 542 12.40 -11.45 -5.64
N ALA A 543 12.92 -11.67 -6.84
CA ALA A 543 12.38 -12.67 -7.77
C ALA A 543 12.49 -14.11 -7.27
N GLU A 544 13.52 -14.45 -6.49
CA GLU A 544 13.75 -15.81 -5.99
C GLU A 544 12.81 -16.15 -4.81
N VAL A 545 12.55 -15.19 -3.92
CA VAL A 545 11.75 -15.41 -2.71
C VAL A 545 10.26 -15.38 -3.00
N THR A 546 9.82 -14.56 -3.94
CA THR A 546 8.42 -14.23 -4.19
C THR A 546 7.86 -14.78 -5.49
N GLN A 547 8.54 -15.68 -6.15
CA GLN A 547 8.17 -16.21 -7.47
C GLN A 547 8.06 -15.10 -8.54
N GLY A 548 8.91 -14.09 -8.44
CA GLY A 548 8.96 -12.95 -9.35
C GLY A 548 8.32 -11.67 -8.82
N ALA A 549 7.66 -11.72 -7.65
CA ALA A 549 6.95 -10.57 -7.09
C ALA A 549 7.81 -9.80 -6.07
N VAL A 550 8.00 -8.50 -6.29
CA VAL A 550 8.80 -7.60 -5.43
C VAL A 550 7.99 -7.10 -4.23
N MET A 551 6.75 -6.71 -4.45
CA MET A 551 5.88 -6.11 -3.44
C MET A 551 5.67 -6.99 -2.20
N PRO A 552 5.52 -8.34 -2.31
CA PRO A 552 5.45 -9.21 -1.14
C PRO A 552 6.63 -9.09 -0.20
N GLU A 553 7.84 -9.04 -0.74
CA GLU A 553 9.05 -9.01 0.07
C GLU A 553 9.21 -7.68 0.82
N LEU A 554 8.74 -6.57 0.24
CA LEU A 554 8.68 -5.27 0.92
C LEU A 554 7.67 -5.30 2.08
N LEU A 555 6.49 -5.91 1.89
CA LEU A 555 5.54 -6.11 2.99
C LEU A 555 6.12 -6.99 4.10
N GLU A 556 6.88 -8.05 3.76
CA GLU A 556 7.60 -8.88 4.72
C GLU A 556 8.72 -8.11 5.44
N ALA A 557 9.36 -7.17 4.76
CA ALA A 557 10.37 -6.30 5.37
C ALA A 557 9.78 -5.32 6.38
N GLY A 558 8.45 -5.11 6.33
CA GLY A 558 7.74 -4.34 7.34
C GLY A 558 6.94 -3.14 6.82
N PHE A 559 6.88 -2.91 5.52
CA PHE A 559 5.98 -1.89 4.98
C PHE A 559 4.52 -2.18 5.32
N ASP A 560 3.74 -1.14 5.56
CA ASP A 560 2.31 -1.25 5.84
C ASP A 560 1.49 -1.33 4.56
N ALA A 561 1.98 -0.68 3.50
CA ALA A 561 1.37 -0.71 2.19
C ALA A 561 2.41 -0.58 1.07
N VAL A 562 2.06 -1.08 -0.10
CA VAL A 562 2.76 -0.87 -1.38
C VAL A 562 1.80 -0.24 -2.38
N TYR A 563 2.28 0.37 -3.43
CA TYR A 563 1.45 0.93 -4.49
C TYR A 563 0.60 -0.16 -5.17
N ASP A 564 -0.63 0.19 -5.55
CA ASP A 564 -1.52 -0.69 -6.32
C ASP A 564 -1.46 -0.36 -7.82
N ASP A 565 -0.28 -0.42 -8.35
CA ASP A 565 -0.02 -0.22 -9.77
C ASP A 565 -0.80 -1.19 -10.67
N PRO A 566 -0.86 -2.50 -10.38
CA PRO A 566 -1.60 -3.44 -11.21
C PRO A 566 -3.10 -3.12 -11.37
N SER A 567 -3.74 -2.56 -10.35
CA SER A 567 -5.17 -2.17 -10.48
C SER A 567 -5.33 -0.84 -11.23
N TYR A 568 -4.37 0.08 -11.11
CA TYR A 568 -4.32 1.31 -11.89
C TYR A 568 -4.19 0.99 -13.38
N ASP A 569 -3.22 0.16 -13.76
CA ASP A 569 -2.96 -0.26 -15.13
C ASP A 569 -4.16 -0.99 -15.75
N ALA A 570 -4.72 -1.96 -15.05
CA ALA A 570 -5.89 -2.70 -15.54
C ALA A 570 -7.10 -1.77 -15.79
N LEU A 571 -7.29 -0.72 -14.98
CA LEU A 571 -8.33 0.29 -15.22
C LEU A 571 -7.98 1.20 -16.41
N LYS A 572 -6.72 1.59 -16.53
CA LYS A 572 -6.24 2.40 -17.67
C LYS A 572 -6.45 1.66 -18.99
N GLU A 573 -6.11 0.36 -19.04
CA GLU A 573 -6.31 -0.52 -20.21
C GLU A 573 -7.77 -0.61 -20.67
N ILE A 574 -8.75 -0.53 -19.74
CA ILE A 574 -10.17 -0.52 -20.11
C ILE A 574 -10.49 0.71 -20.97
N TYR A 575 -9.99 1.89 -20.57
CA TYR A 575 -10.23 3.13 -21.28
C TYR A 575 -9.37 3.30 -22.54
N ASP A 576 -8.20 2.67 -22.58
CA ASP A 576 -7.34 2.58 -23.76
C ASP A 576 -7.88 1.54 -24.79
N GLY A 577 -8.91 0.77 -24.42
CA GLY A 577 -9.60 -0.19 -25.29
C GLY A 577 -8.87 -1.53 -25.46
N THR A 578 -7.94 -1.85 -24.58
CA THR A 578 -7.16 -3.10 -24.58
C THR A 578 -7.63 -4.09 -23.51
N GLY A 579 -8.35 -3.61 -22.48
CA GLY A 579 -8.84 -4.39 -21.34
C GLY A 579 -10.37 -4.36 -21.17
N THR A 580 -10.86 -5.10 -20.18
CA THR A 580 -12.27 -5.14 -19.75
C THR A 580 -12.35 -5.13 -18.23
N ALA A 581 -13.51 -4.75 -17.65
CA ALA A 581 -13.69 -4.80 -16.21
C ALA A 581 -13.59 -6.23 -15.62
N ASN A 582 -13.73 -7.27 -16.45
CA ASN A 582 -13.52 -8.65 -16.01
C ASN A 582 -12.04 -8.96 -15.72
N ASP A 583 -11.10 -8.24 -16.33
CA ASP A 583 -9.66 -8.43 -16.17
C ASP A 583 -9.17 -7.99 -14.79
N LEU A 584 -9.91 -7.09 -14.13
CA LEU A 584 -9.65 -6.68 -12.74
C LEU A 584 -9.64 -7.84 -11.74
N ASP A 585 -10.26 -8.97 -12.06
CA ASP A 585 -10.20 -10.16 -11.21
C ASP A 585 -8.85 -10.88 -11.28
N ALA A 586 -8.10 -10.74 -12.37
CA ALA A 586 -6.77 -11.33 -12.54
C ALA A 586 -5.71 -10.61 -11.71
N VAL A 587 -5.72 -9.27 -11.64
CA VAL A 587 -4.77 -8.48 -10.85
C VAL A 587 -4.92 -8.66 -9.34
N ARG A 588 -6.01 -9.30 -8.88
CA ARG A 588 -6.22 -9.70 -7.49
C ARG A 588 -5.62 -11.07 -7.14
N GLY A 589 -4.86 -11.67 -8.05
CA GLY A 589 -4.25 -12.99 -7.87
C GLY A 589 -3.25 -13.09 -6.72
N MET A 590 -2.83 -11.96 -6.13
CA MET A 590 -1.96 -11.88 -4.96
C MET A 590 -2.75 -11.40 -3.72
N PRO A 591 -3.38 -12.32 -2.96
CA PRO A 591 -4.30 -11.96 -1.88
C PRO A 591 -3.69 -11.10 -0.76
N PHE A 592 -2.39 -11.28 -0.47
CA PHE A 592 -1.69 -10.51 0.55
C PHE A 592 -1.50 -9.05 0.15
N LEU A 593 -1.29 -8.79 -1.14
CA LEU A 593 -1.18 -7.44 -1.70
C LEU A 593 -2.51 -6.70 -1.58
N PHE A 594 -3.61 -7.41 -1.76
CA PHE A 594 -4.95 -6.85 -1.83
C PHE A 594 -5.31 -5.96 -0.62
N ASP A 595 -5.08 -6.43 0.61
CA ASP A 595 -5.37 -5.67 1.84
C ASP A 595 -4.24 -4.70 2.24
N ASN A 596 -3.09 -4.73 1.54
CA ASN A 596 -1.91 -3.94 1.84
C ASN A 596 -1.48 -3.04 0.68
N ALA A 597 -2.36 -2.85 -0.29
CA ALA A 597 -2.13 -1.94 -1.39
C ALA A 597 -2.67 -0.54 -1.08
N LEU A 598 -1.86 0.49 -1.35
CA LEU A 598 -2.30 1.87 -1.41
C LEU A 598 -3.07 2.06 -2.72
N ARG A 599 -4.39 2.29 -2.62
CA ARG A 599 -5.28 2.50 -3.77
C ARG A 599 -5.26 3.96 -4.19
N TYR A 600 -4.89 4.22 -5.43
CA TYR A 600 -4.88 5.57 -6.02
C TYR A 600 -5.40 5.53 -7.46
N ALA A 601 -5.91 6.65 -7.92
CA ALA A 601 -6.32 6.85 -9.31
C ALA A 601 -5.44 7.89 -10.02
N GLU A 602 -4.73 8.70 -9.26
CA GLU A 602 -3.68 9.64 -9.69
C GLU A 602 -2.60 9.72 -8.61
N ASN A 603 -1.39 10.03 -9.01
CA ASN A 603 -0.30 10.51 -8.19
C ASN A 603 0.56 11.50 -9.01
N HIS A 604 1.71 11.91 -8.48
CA HIS A 604 2.57 12.90 -9.11
C HIS A 604 3.36 12.37 -10.33
N ASP A 605 3.42 11.05 -10.51
CA ASP A 605 4.08 10.37 -11.64
C ASP A 605 3.08 9.89 -12.70
N GLU A 606 1.79 9.83 -12.37
CA GLU A 606 0.75 9.32 -13.25
C GLU A 606 0.02 10.43 -14.00
N VAL A 607 -0.56 10.08 -15.15
CA VAL A 607 -1.37 11.00 -15.96
C VAL A 607 -2.66 11.38 -15.23
N ARG A 608 -3.09 12.64 -15.39
CA ARG A 608 -4.34 13.11 -14.79
C ARG A 608 -5.55 12.40 -15.39
N LEU A 609 -6.51 12.03 -14.54
CA LEU A 609 -7.81 11.48 -14.95
C LEU A 609 -8.57 12.43 -15.90
N ALA A 610 -8.48 13.73 -15.63
CA ALA A 610 -9.19 14.74 -16.40
C ALA A 610 -8.47 15.13 -17.72
N ALA A 611 -7.28 14.60 -18.00
CA ALA A 611 -6.53 14.90 -19.20
C ALA A 611 -7.27 14.42 -20.47
N PRO A 612 -7.48 15.28 -21.47
CA PRO A 612 -8.23 14.92 -22.67
C PRO A 612 -7.57 13.86 -23.55
N SER A 613 -6.26 13.68 -23.44
CA SER A 613 -5.48 12.66 -24.17
C SER A 613 -5.53 11.28 -23.50
N GLU A 614 -5.98 11.23 -22.28
CA GLU A 614 -5.89 10.04 -21.43
C GLU A 614 -7.29 9.52 -21.07
N TRP A 615 -7.37 8.31 -20.52
CA TRP A 615 -8.61 7.72 -20.00
C TRP A 615 -9.77 7.77 -21.00
N GLY A 616 -9.49 7.53 -22.29
CA GLY A 616 -10.47 7.58 -23.37
C GLY A 616 -11.07 8.97 -23.62
N GLY A 617 -10.47 10.03 -23.12
CA GLY A 617 -10.98 11.40 -23.21
C GLY A 617 -12.25 11.66 -22.43
N ALA A 618 -12.56 10.84 -21.42
CA ALA A 618 -13.79 10.90 -20.64
C ALA A 618 -13.87 12.12 -19.70
N GLY A 619 -12.76 12.85 -19.53
CA GLY A 619 -12.67 14.04 -18.70
C GLY A 619 -12.79 13.73 -17.20
N MET A 620 -12.98 14.77 -16.37
CA MET A 620 -12.93 14.63 -14.90
C MET A 620 -13.94 13.64 -14.31
N ASN A 621 -15.04 13.34 -15.03
CA ASN A 621 -16.06 12.42 -14.54
C ASN A 621 -15.60 10.95 -14.45
N VAL A 622 -14.53 10.58 -15.15
CA VAL A 622 -13.92 9.24 -15.02
C VAL A 622 -13.41 8.97 -13.60
N GLY A 623 -13.05 10.02 -12.88
CA GLY A 623 -12.64 9.93 -11.48
C GLY A 623 -13.71 9.32 -10.55
N ARG A 624 -15.00 9.44 -10.89
CA ARG A 624 -16.09 8.87 -10.08
C ARG A 624 -16.06 7.34 -10.05
N PRO A 625 -16.20 6.62 -11.18
CA PRO A 625 -16.22 5.17 -11.16
C PRO A 625 -14.87 4.57 -10.80
N VAL A 626 -13.77 5.15 -11.28
CA VAL A 626 -12.41 4.65 -11.02
C VAL A 626 -12.10 4.71 -9.52
N SER A 627 -12.29 5.87 -8.87
CA SER A 627 -12.03 6.01 -7.44
C SER A 627 -13.00 5.19 -6.59
N ALA A 628 -14.30 5.14 -6.95
CA ALA A 628 -15.26 4.31 -6.22
C ALA A 628 -14.90 2.82 -6.29
N LEU A 629 -14.48 2.34 -7.46
CA LEU A 629 -14.05 0.96 -7.59
C LEU A 629 -12.82 0.69 -6.70
N LEU A 630 -11.76 1.44 -6.86
CA LEU A 630 -10.49 1.23 -6.17
C LEU A 630 -10.60 1.37 -4.66
N PHE A 631 -11.23 2.43 -4.16
CA PHE A 631 -11.25 2.75 -2.73
C PHE A 631 -12.10 1.79 -1.92
N GLY A 632 -13.10 1.17 -2.55
CA GLY A 632 -13.95 0.16 -1.92
C GLY A 632 -13.40 -1.26 -1.95
N LEU A 633 -12.36 -1.57 -2.76
CA LEU A 633 -11.88 -2.93 -2.97
C LEU A 633 -11.41 -3.61 -1.68
N SER A 634 -10.60 -2.95 -0.86
CA SER A 634 -9.91 -3.57 0.26
C SER A 634 -9.89 -2.71 1.52
N ARG A 635 -9.24 -3.23 2.56
CA ARG A 635 -8.99 -2.52 3.82
C ARG A 635 -7.80 -1.56 3.73
N GLY A 636 -6.96 -1.72 2.71
CA GLY A 636 -5.74 -0.94 2.49
C GLY A 636 -5.99 0.57 2.43
N PRO A 637 -4.94 1.36 2.56
CA PRO A 637 -5.04 2.82 2.46
C PRO A 637 -5.54 3.27 1.09
N VAL A 638 -6.14 4.45 1.06
CA VAL A 638 -6.58 5.12 -0.16
C VAL A 638 -5.96 6.50 -0.26
N MET A 639 -5.72 6.97 -1.48
CA MET A 639 -5.07 8.26 -1.72
C MET A 639 -5.79 9.05 -2.80
N VAL A 640 -5.88 10.36 -2.58
CA VAL A 640 -6.29 11.37 -3.56
C VAL A 640 -5.12 12.33 -3.77
N TYR A 641 -4.74 12.54 -5.01
CA TYR A 641 -3.74 13.54 -5.38
C TYR A 641 -4.41 14.91 -5.55
N HIS A 642 -3.80 15.97 -5.05
CA HIS A 642 -4.40 17.31 -5.07
C HIS A 642 -4.73 17.79 -6.48
N GLY A 643 -5.94 18.30 -6.64
CA GLY A 643 -6.50 18.64 -7.96
C GLY A 643 -7.37 17.54 -8.56
N GLN A 644 -7.21 16.26 -8.19
CA GLN A 644 -8.05 15.16 -8.65
C GLN A 644 -9.52 15.40 -8.32
N GLU A 645 -9.82 15.89 -7.13
CA GLU A 645 -11.16 16.13 -6.61
C GLU A 645 -11.87 17.33 -7.27
N VAL A 646 -11.13 18.12 -8.06
CA VAL A 646 -11.66 19.26 -8.82
C VAL A 646 -11.43 19.10 -10.34
N GLY A 647 -10.87 17.96 -10.77
CA GLY A 647 -10.68 17.65 -12.17
C GLY A 647 -9.56 18.45 -12.86
N GLU A 648 -8.39 18.55 -12.20
CA GLU A 648 -7.19 19.17 -12.79
C GLU A 648 -6.69 18.34 -13.98
N PRO A 649 -6.61 18.91 -15.20
CA PRO A 649 -6.29 18.13 -16.41
C PRO A 649 -4.81 18.17 -16.81
N ALA A 650 -3.97 19.01 -16.17
CA ALA A 650 -2.57 19.25 -16.55
C ALA A 650 -2.41 19.56 -18.05
N LEU A 651 -3.05 20.64 -18.51
CA LEU A 651 -3.02 21.04 -19.91
C LEU A 651 -1.92 22.05 -20.20
N GLY A 652 -1.24 21.84 -21.32
CA GLY A 652 -0.26 22.78 -21.87
C GLY A 652 1.18 22.46 -21.47
N ALA A 653 2.10 23.29 -21.94
CA ALA A 653 3.52 23.12 -21.68
C ALA A 653 3.87 23.66 -20.29
N GLU A 654 4.12 22.79 -19.36
CA GLU A 654 4.48 23.08 -17.98
C GLU A 654 6.02 23.12 -17.76
N GLY A 655 6.75 23.73 -18.69
CA GLY A 655 8.20 23.85 -18.61
C GLY A 655 8.92 22.53 -18.92
N PHE A 656 9.78 22.05 -18.02
CA PHE A 656 10.50 20.81 -18.20
C PHE A 656 9.56 19.59 -18.23
N GLY A 657 8.47 19.60 -17.44
CA GLY A 657 7.44 18.56 -17.42
C GLY A 657 6.73 18.39 -18.78
N ARG A 658 6.70 19.41 -19.62
CA ARG A 658 6.07 19.42 -20.96
C ARG A 658 4.55 19.24 -20.91
N ASP A 659 3.95 18.92 -22.08
CA ASP A 659 2.53 18.61 -22.24
C ASP A 659 2.39 17.08 -22.40
N ASP A 660 2.45 16.38 -21.27
CA ASP A 660 2.41 14.93 -21.18
C ASP A 660 1.26 14.39 -20.28
N ALA A 661 0.26 15.24 -20.07
CA ALA A 661 -0.90 14.95 -19.20
C ALA A 661 -0.56 14.78 -17.71
N ARG A 662 0.63 15.20 -17.28
CA ARG A 662 1.09 15.21 -15.88
C ARG A 662 1.27 16.63 -15.39
N THR A 663 0.93 16.89 -14.15
CA THR A 663 1.31 18.16 -13.50
C THR A 663 2.78 18.15 -13.18
N THR A 664 3.52 19.17 -13.63
CA THR A 664 4.98 19.26 -13.44
C THR A 664 5.35 19.23 -11.95
N ILE A 665 6.40 18.47 -11.64
CA ILE A 665 7.06 18.48 -10.33
C ILE A 665 8.41 19.19 -10.36
N TYR A 666 8.85 19.66 -11.53
CA TYR A 666 10.19 20.23 -11.77
C TYR A 666 10.20 21.75 -11.87
N ASP A 667 9.04 22.38 -12.04
CA ASP A 667 8.90 23.78 -12.37
C ASP A 667 8.10 24.55 -11.33
N TYR A 668 8.27 25.88 -11.29
CA TYR A 668 7.37 26.77 -10.60
C TYR A 668 6.11 26.94 -11.42
N TRP A 669 4.97 26.51 -10.87
CA TRP A 669 3.71 26.41 -11.60
C TRP A 669 2.50 26.60 -10.67
N SER A 670 1.34 26.85 -11.22
CA SER A 670 0.06 26.79 -10.52
C SER A 670 -0.95 25.99 -11.33
N MET A 671 -1.76 25.20 -10.66
CA MET A 671 -2.77 24.33 -11.29
C MET A 671 -4.06 25.11 -11.56
N PRO A 672 -4.47 25.32 -12.83
CA PRO A 672 -5.58 26.21 -13.21
C PRO A 672 -6.92 25.88 -12.53
N GLU A 673 -7.27 24.60 -12.44
CA GLU A 673 -8.56 24.19 -11.86
C GLU A 673 -8.49 24.18 -10.33
N PHE A 674 -7.36 23.83 -9.75
CA PHE A 674 -7.15 23.82 -8.30
C PHE A 674 -7.15 25.24 -7.70
N VAL A 675 -6.58 26.22 -8.40
CA VAL A 675 -6.62 27.64 -8.03
C VAL A 675 -8.05 28.15 -7.81
N LYS A 676 -9.02 27.63 -8.56
CA LYS A 676 -10.43 27.97 -8.40
C LYS A 676 -11.00 27.51 -7.04
N TRP A 677 -10.53 26.36 -6.54
CA TRP A 677 -10.88 25.91 -5.20
C TRP A 677 -10.21 26.75 -4.13
N VAL A 678 -8.94 27.09 -4.32
CA VAL A 678 -8.18 27.95 -3.38
C VAL A 678 -8.85 29.34 -3.23
N ASN A 679 -9.41 29.91 -4.31
CA ASN A 679 -10.18 31.13 -4.35
C ASN A 679 -9.56 32.28 -3.54
N GLY A 680 -8.26 32.55 -3.79
CA GLY A 680 -7.52 33.61 -3.10
C GLY A 680 -7.31 33.38 -1.60
N GLY A 681 -7.08 32.13 -1.20
CA GLY A 681 -6.82 31.72 0.19
C GLY A 681 -8.07 31.45 1.02
N LYS A 682 -9.26 31.46 0.41
CA LYS A 682 -10.51 31.16 1.15
C LYS A 682 -10.79 29.64 1.25
N PHE A 683 -10.26 28.86 0.33
CA PHE A 683 -10.45 27.41 0.23
C PHE A 683 -11.92 26.97 0.26
N ASP A 684 -12.82 27.79 -0.30
CA ASP A 684 -14.26 27.60 -0.28
C ASP A 684 -14.83 27.12 -1.64
N GLY A 685 -13.97 26.94 -2.64
CA GLY A 685 -14.38 26.53 -3.97
C GLY A 685 -15.18 27.59 -4.74
N GLY A 686 -15.11 28.87 -4.35
CA GLY A 686 -15.90 29.94 -4.95
C GLY A 686 -15.63 30.19 -6.44
N GLY A 687 -14.54 29.66 -6.98
CA GLY A 687 -14.22 29.70 -8.41
C GLY A 687 -14.62 28.43 -9.19
N LEU A 688 -15.05 27.37 -8.52
CA LEU A 688 -15.39 26.08 -9.14
C LEU A 688 -16.74 26.13 -9.88
N SER A 689 -16.85 25.38 -10.97
CA SER A 689 -18.11 25.12 -11.66
C SER A 689 -19.03 24.19 -10.83
N GLU A 690 -20.33 24.15 -11.17
CA GLU A 690 -21.27 23.22 -10.53
C GLU A 690 -20.83 21.74 -10.68
N GLU A 691 -20.25 21.39 -11.83
CA GLU A 691 -19.76 20.04 -12.09
C GLU A 691 -18.56 19.69 -11.20
N GLN A 692 -17.62 20.61 -11.04
CA GLN A 692 -16.46 20.46 -10.14
C GLN A 692 -16.89 20.37 -8.66
N LEU A 693 -17.82 21.20 -8.23
CA LEU A 693 -18.42 21.12 -6.89
C LEU A 693 -19.10 19.76 -6.67
N SER A 694 -19.82 19.26 -7.68
CA SER A 694 -20.43 17.93 -7.64
C SER A 694 -19.39 16.80 -7.58
N LEU A 695 -18.27 16.93 -8.28
CA LEU A 695 -17.16 15.94 -8.21
C LEU A 695 -16.52 15.95 -6.82
N ARG A 696 -16.23 17.13 -6.27
CA ARG A 696 -15.64 17.26 -4.93
C ARG A 696 -16.56 16.70 -3.85
N GLU A 697 -17.88 16.96 -3.94
CA GLU A 697 -18.87 16.39 -3.04
C GLU A 697 -18.95 14.86 -3.16
N PHE A 698 -18.81 14.30 -4.37
CA PHE A 698 -18.71 12.86 -4.58
C PHE A 698 -17.50 12.27 -3.83
N TYR A 699 -16.31 12.87 -3.94
CA TYR A 699 -15.13 12.42 -3.20
C TYR A 699 -15.34 12.48 -1.68
N ARG A 700 -15.97 13.54 -1.17
CA ARG A 700 -16.31 13.66 0.25
C ARG A 700 -17.20 12.50 0.73
N ARG A 701 -18.23 12.13 -0.05
CA ARG A 701 -19.12 11.01 0.27
C ARG A 701 -18.39 9.67 0.15
N LEU A 702 -17.56 9.51 -0.87
CA LEU A 702 -16.77 8.29 -1.07
C LEU A 702 -15.82 8.05 0.09
N LEU A 703 -15.06 9.07 0.51
CA LEU A 703 -14.13 8.98 1.63
C LEU A 703 -14.84 8.68 2.96
N ALA A 704 -16.04 9.20 3.15
CA ALA A 704 -16.87 8.86 4.31
C ALA A 704 -17.39 7.41 4.24
N ALA A 705 -17.84 6.95 3.06
CA ALA A 705 -18.37 5.61 2.88
C ALA A 705 -17.29 4.54 3.08
N VAL A 706 -16.07 4.75 2.58
CA VAL A 706 -14.98 3.77 2.72
C VAL A 706 -14.41 3.66 4.14
N ASP A 707 -14.79 4.55 5.05
CA ASP A 707 -14.51 4.45 6.48
C ASP A 707 -15.56 3.63 7.26
N GLU A 708 -16.66 3.25 6.60
CA GLU A 708 -17.67 2.39 7.21
C GLU A 708 -17.13 0.96 7.45
N PRO A 709 -17.65 0.22 8.45
CA PRO A 709 -17.13 -1.09 8.85
C PRO A 709 -16.97 -2.10 7.71
N ALA A 710 -17.93 -2.14 6.78
CA ALA A 710 -17.86 -3.05 5.63
C ALA A 710 -16.59 -2.85 4.76
N PHE A 711 -16.10 -1.63 4.64
CA PHE A 711 -14.90 -1.30 3.85
C PHE A 711 -13.62 -1.24 4.69
N ARG A 712 -13.74 -0.78 5.92
CA ARG A 712 -12.63 -0.63 6.85
C ARG A 712 -12.14 -1.99 7.40
N ASP A 713 -13.10 -2.84 7.81
CA ASP A 713 -12.84 -4.09 8.53
C ASP A 713 -13.40 -5.33 7.81
N GLY A 714 -14.35 -5.14 6.89
CA GLY A 714 -15.09 -6.22 6.22
C GLY A 714 -14.28 -6.99 5.18
N ASP A 715 -14.80 -8.14 4.81
CA ASP A 715 -14.27 -9.02 3.76
C ASP A 715 -14.81 -8.63 2.38
N PHE A 716 -14.17 -9.15 1.34
CA PHE A 716 -14.45 -8.89 -0.07
C PHE A 716 -14.91 -10.15 -0.80
N TYR A 717 -15.87 -10.01 -1.73
CA TYR A 717 -16.31 -11.09 -2.61
C TYR A 717 -16.59 -10.54 -4.03
N PRO A 718 -15.87 -11.04 -5.07
CA PRO A 718 -16.10 -10.61 -6.45
C PRO A 718 -17.38 -11.21 -7.01
N LEU A 719 -18.12 -10.44 -7.82
CA LEU A 719 -19.33 -10.93 -8.49
C LEU A 719 -19.16 -11.09 -10.00
N ASN A 720 -18.15 -10.46 -10.63
CA ASN A 720 -17.92 -10.62 -12.06
C ASN A 720 -17.75 -12.09 -12.48
N PRO A 721 -16.92 -12.92 -11.78
CA PRO A 721 -16.78 -14.33 -12.14
C PRO A 721 -18.08 -15.14 -12.09
N ASP A 722 -19.04 -14.70 -11.25
CA ASP A 722 -20.36 -15.33 -11.10
C ASP A 722 -21.37 -14.90 -12.18
N ASN A 723 -21.01 -13.88 -12.97
CA ASN A 723 -21.91 -13.22 -13.92
C ASN A 723 -21.41 -13.24 -15.37
N LEU A 724 -20.31 -13.91 -15.69
CA LEU A 724 -19.75 -13.96 -17.05
C LEU A 724 -20.71 -14.58 -18.10
N ASP A 725 -21.61 -15.46 -17.67
CA ASP A 725 -22.65 -16.08 -18.49
C ASP A 725 -24.02 -15.39 -18.37
N ASN A 726 -24.09 -14.28 -17.65
CA ASN A 726 -25.34 -13.55 -17.40
C ASN A 726 -25.52 -12.44 -18.44
N GLU A 727 -26.34 -12.68 -19.45
CA GLU A 727 -26.67 -11.68 -20.48
C GLU A 727 -27.22 -10.37 -19.94
N GLY A 728 -27.83 -10.38 -18.76
CA GLY A 728 -28.31 -9.18 -18.05
C GLY A 728 -27.23 -8.40 -17.29
N TYR A 729 -25.99 -8.87 -17.31
CA TYR A 729 -24.91 -8.26 -16.53
C TYR A 729 -24.18 -7.17 -17.32
N GLY A 730 -24.84 -6.03 -17.52
CA GLY A 730 -24.26 -4.82 -18.09
C GLY A 730 -23.68 -4.96 -19.49
N ARG A 731 -24.22 -5.86 -20.31
CA ARG A 731 -23.78 -6.06 -21.68
C ARG A 731 -24.08 -4.84 -22.55
N VAL A 732 -23.09 -4.36 -23.29
CA VAL A 732 -23.23 -3.28 -24.26
C VAL A 732 -22.96 -3.81 -25.66
N GLY A 733 -23.93 -3.67 -26.57
CA GLY A 733 -23.81 -4.11 -27.96
C GLY A 733 -23.42 -5.60 -28.08
N SER A 734 -22.35 -5.89 -28.82
CA SER A 734 -21.79 -7.23 -28.98
C SER A 734 -20.72 -7.60 -27.95
N GLY A 735 -20.44 -6.71 -26.99
CA GLY A 735 -19.47 -6.97 -25.92
C GLY A 735 -19.88 -8.12 -25.00
N SER A 736 -18.94 -8.62 -24.22
CA SER A 736 -19.21 -9.64 -23.19
C SER A 736 -19.99 -9.05 -22.01
N PRO A 737 -20.77 -9.85 -21.26
CA PRO A 737 -21.27 -9.45 -19.95
C PRO A 737 -20.11 -8.99 -19.05
N GLY A 738 -20.30 -7.91 -18.30
CA GLY A 738 -19.30 -7.40 -17.39
C GLY A 738 -18.13 -6.64 -18.06
N HIS A 739 -18.15 -6.38 -19.38
CA HIS A 739 -17.08 -5.63 -20.05
C HIS A 739 -16.88 -4.22 -19.41
N TRP A 740 -17.99 -3.51 -19.19
CA TRP A 740 -18.00 -2.16 -18.60
C TRP A 740 -18.60 -2.08 -17.19
N LEU A 741 -18.99 -3.24 -16.65
CA LEU A 741 -19.62 -3.32 -15.35
C LEU A 741 -18.75 -4.14 -14.41
N TYR A 742 -18.38 -3.55 -13.28
CA TYR A 742 -17.74 -4.28 -12.20
C TYR A 742 -18.59 -4.25 -10.95
N SER A 743 -18.74 -5.40 -10.27
CA SER A 743 -19.47 -5.47 -9.02
C SER A 743 -18.82 -6.44 -8.02
N TYR A 744 -18.97 -6.09 -6.74
CA TYR A 744 -18.46 -6.90 -5.64
C TYR A 744 -19.22 -6.64 -4.35
N LEU A 745 -19.06 -7.54 -3.39
CA LEU A 745 -19.62 -7.42 -2.06
C LEU A 745 -18.55 -7.07 -1.03
N ARG A 746 -18.96 -6.24 -0.06
CA ARG A 746 -18.20 -6.00 1.17
C ARG A 746 -19.08 -6.42 2.34
N HIS A 747 -18.53 -7.16 3.31
CA HIS A 747 -19.27 -7.62 4.48
C HIS A 747 -18.39 -7.58 5.73
N ASP A 748 -18.83 -6.83 6.73
CA ASP A 748 -18.27 -6.91 8.07
C ASP A 748 -19.15 -7.83 8.95
N ALA A 749 -18.64 -9.00 9.25
CA ALA A 749 -19.36 -9.99 10.06
C ALA A 749 -19.54 -9.57 11.52
N VAL A 750 -18.79 -8.58 12.02
CA VAL A 750 -18.88 -8.10 13.40
C VAL A 750 -20.07 -7.17 13.58
N THR A 751 -20.19 -6.16 12.70
CA THR A 751 -21.34 -5.21 12.73
C THR A 751 -22.53 -5.73 11.95
N GLY A 752 -22.32 -6.72 11.08
CA GLY A 752 -23.35 -7.22 10.16
C GLY A 752 -23.58 -6.30 8.95
N GLN A 753 -22.76 -5.27 8.75
CA GLN A 753 -22.92 -4.38 7.59
C GLN A 753 -22.55 -5.10 6.30
N ARG A 754 -23.41 -4.96 5.28
CA ARG A 754 -23.30 -5.60 3.97
C ARG A 754 -23.47 -4.57 2.88
N VAL A 755 -22.53 -4.50 1.96
CA VAL A 755 -22.58 -3.53 0.85
C VAL A 755 -22.31 -4.25 -0.47
N LEU A 756 -23.19 -3.99 -1.45
CA LEU A 756 -22.97 -4.32 -2.85
C LEU A 756 -22.45 -3.06 -3.55
N VAL A 757 -21.27 -3.14 -4.08
CA VAL A 757 -20.69 -2.09 -4.93
C VAL A 757 -20.94 -2.44 -6.38
N VAL A 758 -21.42 -1.46 -7.16
CA VAL A 758 -21.70 -1.59 -8.59
C VAL A 758 -21.18 -0.37 -9.32
N VAL A 759 -20.35 -0.60 -10.32
CA VAL A 759 -19.63 0.46 -11.04
C VAL A 759 -19.86 0.33 -12.54
N ASN A 760 -20.42 1.38 -13.16
CA ASN A 760 -20.49 1.52 -14.61
C ASN A 760 -19.29 2.35 -15.09
N LEU A 761 -18.33 1.69 -15.72
CA LEU A 761 -17.12 2.30 -16.27
C LEU A 761 -17.32 2.90 -17.68
N HIS A 762 -18.45 2.60 -18.35
CA HIS A 762 -18.67 3.04 -19.73
C HIS A 762 -18.77 4.57 -19.81
N PRO A 763 -18.01 5.20 -20.73
CA PRO A 763 -17.94 6.67 -20.81
C PRO A 763 -19.25 7.34 -21.27
N ALA A 764 -20.11 6.63 -22.02
CA ALA A 764 -21.28 7.22 -22.66
C ALA A 764 -22.60 6.44 -22.47
N GLU A 765 -22.55 5.13 -22.21
CA GLU A 765 -23.76 4.31 -22.21
C GLU A 765 -24.39 4.18 -20.82
N THR A 766 -25.68 4.47 -20.72
CA THR A 766 -26.49 4.09 -19.54
C THR A 766 -26.80 2.59 -19.60
N LEU A 767 -26.32 1.84 -18.61
CA LEU A 767 -26.68 0.42 -18.47
C LEU A 767 -28.09 0.31 -17.90
N ARG A 768 -28.99 -0.40 -18.59
CA ARG A 768 -30.41 -0.54 -18.22
C ARG A 768 -30.77 -1.99 -17.94
N GLU A 769 -31.73 -2.17 -17.01
CA GLU A 769 -32.27 -3.49 -16.62
C GLU A 769 -31.17 -4.49 -16.25
N VAL A 770 -30.13 -3.97 -15.56
CA VAL A 770 -28.99 -4.79 -15.12
C VAL A 770 -29.47 -5.82 -14.10
N ARG A 771 -28.96 -7.03 -14.22
CA ARG A 771 -29.22 -8.16 -13.32
C ARG A 771 -27.91 -8.66 -12.74
N ILE A 772 -27.72 -8.54 -11.43
CA ILE A 772 -26.53 -9.03 -10.74
C ILE A 772 -26.88 -10.29 -9.99
N ARG A 773 -26.40 -11.44 -10.44
CA ARG A 773 -26.58 -12.71 -9.74
C ARG A 773 -25.69 -12.77 -8.50
N LEU A 774 -26.32 -13.11 -7.38
CA LEU A 774 -25.64 -13.44 -6.14
C LEU A 774 -25.89 -14.96 -5.87
N PRO A 775 -25.01 -15.84 -6.33
CA PRO A 775 -25.22 -17.27 -6.13
C PRO A 775 -25.17 -17.62 -4.63
N ARG A 776 -25.63 -18.81 -4.28
CA ARG A 776 -25.70 -19.25 -2.86
C ARG A 776 -24.39 -19.04 -2.09
N ARG A 777 -23.23 -19.18 -2.77
CA ARG A 777 -21.92 -18.87 -2.15
C ARG A 777 -21.77 -17.40 -1.76
N ALA A 778 -22.29 -16.48 -2.56
CA ALA A 778 -22.31 -15.05 -2.25
C ALA A 778 -23.28 -14.74 -1.09
N LEU A 779 -24.45 -15.38 -1.07
CA LEU A 779 -25.40 -15.25 0.06
C LEU A 779 -24.79 -15.80 1.37
N ARG A 780 -24.07 -16.92 1.29
CA ARG A 780 -23.31 -17.47 2.43
C ARG A 780 -22.23 -16.50 2.91
N PHE A 781 -21.50 -15.87 1.99
CA PHE A 781 -20.53 -14.82 2.33
C PHE A 781 -21.19 -13.68 3.11
N LEU A 782 -22.40 -13.28 2.75
CA LEU A 782 -23.17 -12.27 3.47
C LEU A 782 -23.78 -12.76 4.81
N GLY A 783 -23.56 -14.01 5.18
CA GLY A 783 -24.20 -14.64 6.35
C GLY A 783 -25.67 -14.98 6.12
N TRP A 784 -26.14 -15.04 4.87
CA TRP A 784 -27.53 -15.31 4.47
C TRP A 784 -27.77 -16.69 3.88
N ASP A 785 -26.95 -17.70 4.19
CA ASP A 785 -27.13 -19.05 3.67
C ASP A 785 -28.50 -19.66 4.02
N ALA A 786 -29.04 -19.33 5.20
CA ALA A 786 -30.39 -19.75 5.61
C ALA A 786 -31.53 -19.08 4.83
N LEU A 787 -31.25 -17.97 4.16
CA LEU A 787 -32.22 -17.23 3.33
C LEU A 787 -32.15 -17.66 1.86
N ALA A 788 -31.11 -18.41 1.44
CA ALA A 788 -30.91 -18.82 0.07
C ALA A 788 -32.15 -19.56 -0.51
N GLY A 789 -32.54 -19.18 -1.74
CA GLY A 789 -33.73 -19.71 -2.40
C GLY A 789 -35.04 -19.24 -1.81
N SER A 790 -35.05 -18.32 -0.86
CA SER A 790 -36.31 -17.78 -0.30
C SER A 790 -36.96 -16.75 -1.24
N ASP A 791 -38.21 -16.99 -1.59
CA ASP A 791 -39.08 -16.07 -2.39
C ASP A 791 -40.01 -15.22 -1.51
N THR A 792 -39.89 -15.31 -0.19
CA THR A 792 -40.84 -14.65 0.74
C THR A 792 -40.16 -13.65 1.67
N VAL A 793 -38.85 -13.71 1.84
CA VAL A 793 -38.10 -12.79 2.71
C VAL A 793 -37.62 -11.60 1.87
N PRO A 794 -38.02 -10.37 2.22
CA PRO A 794 -37.53 -9.22 1.47
C PRO A 794 -36.09 -8.86 1.83
N VAL A 795 -35.34 -8.44 0.82
CA VAL A 795 -34.05 -7.80 0.92
C VAL A 795 -34.17 -6.38 0.34
N PHE A 796 -33.64 -5.42 1.04
CA PHE A 796 -33.58 -4.03 0.60
C PHE A 796 -32.14 -3.64 0.32
N ALA A 797 -31.90 -2.96 -0.80
CA ALA A 797 -30.63 -2.39 -1.18
C ALA A 797 -30.78 -0.86 -1.31
N ARG A 798 -30.02 -0.09 -0.52
CA ARG A 798 -30.09 1.37 -0.49
C ARG A 798 -28.75 1.99 -0.85
N ASP A 799 -28.72 2.89 -1.85
CA ASP A 799 -27.51 3.61 -2.24
C ASP A 799 -27.02 4.56 -1.14
N ARG A 800 -25.74 4.44 -0.77
CA ARG A 800 -25.05 5.24 0.26
C ARG A 800 -24.23 6.38 -0.33
N LEU A 801 -23.82 6.29 -1.59
CA LEU A 801 -23.09 7.38 -2.25
C LEU A 801 -24.00 8.53 -2.70
N GLY A 802 -25.31 8.29 -2.81
CA GLY A 802 -26.25 9.26 -3.35
C GLY A 802 -25.97 9.61 -4.81
N SER A 803 -25.41 8.67 -5.54
CA SER A 803 -24.99 8.84 -6.94
C SER A 803 -26.04 8.37 -7.94
N VAL A 804 -27.11 7.71 -7.47
CA VAL A 804 -28.23 7.29 -8.30
C VAL A 804 -29.47 8.17 -8.03
N PRO A 805 -30.34 8.37 -9.02
CA PRO A 805 -31.59 9.13 -8.84
C PRO A 805 -32.47 8.56 -7.72
N ALA A 806 -33.15 9.44 -6.97
CA ALA A 806 -33.95 9.06 -5.78
C ALA A 806 -34.98 7.94 -6.04
N GLY A 807 -35.51 7.84 -7.27
CA GLY A 807 -36.48 6.80 -7.66
C GLY A 807 -35.89 5.38 -7.81
N ILE A 808 -34.58 5.24 -7.79
CA ILE A 808 -33.88 3.94 -7.90
C ILE A 808 -32.80 3.77 -6.81
N ALA A 809 -32.79 4.68 -5.85
CA ALA A 809 -31.86 4.65 -4.71
C ALA A 809 -32.18 3.52 -3.72
N GLU A 810 -33.36 2.93 -3.81
CA GLU A 810 -33.78 1.79 -2.98
C GLU A 810 -34.39 0.69 -3.85
N ILE A 811 -33.85 -0.53 -3.71
CA ILE A 811 -34.30 -1.71 -4.46
C ILE A 811 -34.82 -2.73 -3.45
N ALA A 812 -35.93 -3.38 -3.77
CA ALA A 812 -36.48 -4.50 -3.01
C ALA A 812 -36.53 -5.74 -3.88
N CYS A 813 -36.02 -6.85 -3.34
CA CYS A 813 -36.03 -8.17 -3.99
C CYS A 813 -36.04 -9.29 -2.92
N THR A 814 -36.05 -10.53 -3.34
CA THR A 814 -35.91 -11.68 -2.45
C THR A 814 -34.54 -12.38 -2.68
N PRO A 815 -34.01 -13.17 -1.73
CA PRO A 815 -32.82 -13.98 -1.94
C PRO A 815 -32.93 -14.94 -3.14
N GLY A 816 -34.12 -15.53 -3.38
CA GLY A 816 -34.36 -16.34 -4.57
C GLY A 816 -34.22 -15.54 -5.87
N GLU A 817 -34.75 -14.34 -5.92
CA GLU A 817 -34.58 -13.42 -7.06
C GLU A 817 -33.11 -12.96 -7.20
N MET A 818 -32.38 -12.78 -6.11
CA MET A 818 -30.94 -12.45 -6.16
C MET A 818 -30.11 -13.58 -6.77
N GLU A 819 -30.48 -14.85 -6.48
CA GLU A 819 -29.81 -16.00 -7.10
C GLU A 819 -30.15 -16.10 -8.58
N ASN A 820 -31.42 -15.93 -8.96
CA ASN A 820 -31.89 -16.00 -10.33
C ASN A 820 -33.25 -15.29 -10.50
N PRO A 821 -33.38 -14.28 -11.38
CA PRO A 821 -32.45 -13.85 -12.44
C PRO A 821 -31.30 -12.91 -12.00
N GLY A 822 -31.24 -12.50 -10.77
CA GLY A 822 -30.30 -11.54 -10.21
C GLY A 822 -30.96 -10.29 -9.65
N LEU A 823 -30.31 -9.62 -8.68
CA LEU A 823 -30.74 -8.34 -8.11
C LEU A 823 -30.94 -7.33 -9.25
N PRO A 824 -32.15 -6.71 -9.33
CA PRO A 824 -32.47 -5.83 -10.44
C PRO A 824 -31.97 -4.39 -10.20
N ILE A 825 -31.16 -3.87 -11.10
CA ILE A 825 -30.80 -2.46 -11.14
C ILE A 825 -31.39 -1.87 -12.40
N LYS A 826 -32.31 -0.92 -12.25
CA LYS A 826 -33.08 -0.37 -13.34
C LYS A 826 -32.23 0.38 -14.34
N GLU A 827 -31.34 1.23 -13.83
CA GLU A 827 -30.37 1.95 -14.67
C GLU A 827 -29.14 2.40 -13.85
N LEU A 828 -27.98 2.43 -14.52
CA LEU A 828 -26.74 3.01 -14.06
C LEU A 828 -26.23 3.99 -15.11
N GLN A 829 -26.07 5.25 -14.73
CA GLN A 829 -25.58 6.28 -15.62
C GLN A 829 -24.15 5.99 -16.10
N PRO A 830 -23.72 6.57 -17.23
CA PRO A 830 -22.30 6.51 -17.61
C PRO A 830 -21.39 7.05 -16.49
N LEU A 831 -20.20 6.52 -16.36
CA LEU A 831 -19.20 6.97 -15.39
C LEU A 831 -19.77 7.12 -13.98
N SER A 832 -20.49 6.10 -13.51
CA SER A 832 -21.15 6.14 -12.20
C SER A 832 -20.86 4.92 -11.35
N ALA A 833 -21.03 5.08 -10.04
CA ALA A 833 -20.94 4.01 -9.06
C ALA A 833 -22.05 4.12 -8.03
N ALA A 834 -22.52 2.99 -7.50
CA ALA A 834 -23.46 2.90 -6.40
C ALA A 834 -22.95 1.95 -5.33
N TYR A 835 -23.10 2.32 -4.07
CA TYR A 835 -22.79 1.51 -2.90
C TYR A 835 -24.11 1.16 -2.22
N TYR A 836 -24.68 0.00 -2.55
CA TYR A 836 -25.95 -0.46 -1.99
C TYR A 836 -25.73 -1.18 -0.68
N GLU A 837 -26.13 -0.55 0.43
CA GLU A 837 -26.23 -1.24 1.72
C GLU A 837 -27.40 -2.23 1.67
N LEU A 838 -27.09 -3.50 1.94
CA LEU A 838 -28.05 -4.60 1.89
C LEU A 838 -28.57 -4.91 3.29
N SER A 839 -29.90 -4.98 3.44
CA SER A 839 -30.56 -5.32 4.71
C SER A 839 -31.75 -6.25 4.50
N SER A 840 -32.07 -7.04 5.51
CA SER A 840 -33.27 -7.89 5.54
C SER A 840 -33.83 -7.94 6.96
N PRO A 841 -35.16 -7.85 7.13
CA PRO A 841 -35.79 -8.03 8.43
C PRO A 841 -35.55 -9.38 9.08
N ALA A 842 -35.20 -10.40 8.29
CA ALA A 842 -34.85 -11.73 8.75
C ALA A 842 -33.36 -11.93 9.01
N SER A 843 -32.54 -10.88 8.83
CA SER A 843 -31.12 -10.91 9.22
C SER A 843 -30.99 -10.90 10.74
N PRO A 844 -30.15 -11.78 11.31
CA PRO A 844 -29.86 -11.76 12.75
C PRO A 844 -29.09 -10.50 13.14
#